data_a5067bd69245f2dbef237a745868688b
#
_entry.id   a5067bd69245f2dbef237a745868688b
#
_cell.length_a   1.000
_cell.length_b   1.000
_cell.length_c   1.000
_cell.angle_alpha   90.00
_cell.angle_beta   90.00
_cell.angle_gamma   90.00
#
_symmetry.space_group_name_H-M   'P 1'
#
loop_
_entity.id
_entity.type
_entity.pdbx_description
1 polymer ?
#
loop_
_entity_poly.entity_id
_entity_poly.type
_entity_poly.pdbx_seq_one_letter_code
_entity_poly.pdbx_strand_id
1 'polypeptide(L)'
;MSRRAALSLALFLGVMVSPLLPAAQSPVQSCDTTPRPSWCSAVSGDRAKGWLPQHRSEVMARNGMVASSQPLAVQAGLDVLKRGGNAIDAAVTTAAVLSVVEPMNVGPGGDLFAIIYIAAENKLYTLDASGKAPSGQTLAHMNAIGYAWDSMNWGPGSGMPSGGILTVTVPGSVWGWEEVLRRFGTMTFKETLQPAVDYAEQGFPISERIASDWVLPRAVSKDRSDPRGCCVAVDADSVATWYVDGRPPHAGRIYRNPDLAKLFRILQARGRSGFYEGEVAAAIVAKSKSLGGTMTMDDLAAYSGEWVNVAKTVYHGYEVSTLPPPAQTWATDEMLNILESCVPIWAPGQTLASLGPANPKYWHFVVEAKKLAYRDVFAHNGDPKFSSIPVDRLLSKPYAASLCGQINPDRASRTGPPGRPDTGGDTIVLSTADRAGNMVAWVNSLYSSFGSGLTVPGYGITLHNRGGLFTLDPKSPNVIAPGKRPFNTLSAGFVMQNNRPLMTVTLMGGDMQAQGIGQVLVNVLDLGANVQAATDMARFRHAQVSNVLSLESPLFNLVGARLKAMGHNVRSVDGNIMGGYQAIMFSPDPTAADAPANPIPAAAPATATSADGSNRSIAGFYRAGSDHRKDGQAAGF
;
A
#
# COMPACT_ATOMS: atom_id res chain seq x y z
N MET A 1 34.67 90.13 -10.51
CA MET A 1 35.66 89.21 -11.08
C MET A 1 35.55 87.89 -10.29
N SER A 2 34.73 87.04 -10.71
CA SER A 2 34.53 85.73 -10.01
C SER A 2 34.30 84.65 -11.03
N ARG A 3 35.19 83.65 -11.05
CA ARG A 3 35.07 82.45 -11.86
C ARG A 3 34.18 81.45 -11.14
N ARG A 4 33.11 81.03 -11.79
CA ARG A 4 32.29 79.90 -11.37
C ARG A 4 32.97 78.60 -11.90
N ALA A 5 33.26 77.66 -11.01
CA ALA A 5 33.65 76.36 -11.32
C ALA A 5 32.40 75.45 -11.35
N ALA A 6 32.18 74.77 -12.46
CA ALA A 6 31.13 73.78 -12.57
C ALA A 6 31.69 72.42 -12.09
N LEU A 7 31.01 71.80 -11.13
CA LEU A 7 31.30 70.45 -10.64
C LEU A 7 30.44 69.47 -11.43
N SER A 8 31.07 68.61 -12.26
CA SER A 8 30.42 67.49 -12.93
C SER A 8 30.41 66.31 -11.97
N LEU A 9 29.22 65.88 -11.58
CA LEU A 9 28.99 64.67 -10.76
C LEU A 9 28.92 63.45 -11.68
N ALA A 10 29.97 62.64 -11.72
CA ALA A 10 29.95 61.35 -12.42
C ALA A 10 29.35 60.28 -11.47
N LEU A 11 28.19 59.75 -11.83
CA LEU A 11 27.57 58.62 -11.14
C LEU A 11 28.27 57.35 -11.56
N PHE A 12 29.12 56.76 -10.71
CA PHE A 12 29.63 55.39 -10.85
C PHE A 12 28.55 54.43 -10.34
N LEU A 13 27.85 53.74 -11.23
CA LEU A 13 27.08 52.53 -10.88
C LEU A 13 28.11 51.40 -10.63
N GLY A 14 28.46 51.16 -9.38
CA GLY A 14 29.17 49.99 -8.95
C GLY A 14 28.26 48.79 -8.95
N VAL A 15 28.37 47.90 -9.96
CA VAL A 15 27.76 46.58 -9.91
C VAL A 15 28.51 45.80 -8.84
N MET A 16 27.91 45.64 -7.66
CA MET A 16 28.39 44.69 -6.67
C MET A 16 28.14 43.27 -7.19
N VAL A 17 29.15 42.67 -7.77
CA VAL A 17 29.20 41.23 -7.97
C VAL A 17 29.48 40.63 -6.60
N SER A 18 28.45 40.16 -5.91
CA SER A 18 28.59 39.33 -4.73
C SER A 18 29.32 38.04 -5.15
N PRO A 19 30.43 37.67 -4.53
CA PRO A 19 31.03 36.38 -4.79
C PRO A 19 30.01 35.30 -4.37
N LEU A 20 29.55 34.49 -5.31
CA LEU A 20 28.85 33.25 -5.03
C LEU A 20 29.80 32.41 -4.17
N LEU A 21 29.58 32.41 -2.86
CA LEU A 21 30.20 31.44 -1.97
C LEU A 21 29.84 30.04 -2.53
N PRO A 22 30.86 29.16 -2.75
CA PRO A 22 30.55 27.81 -3.14
C PRO A 22 29.61 27.24 -2.09
N ALA A 23 28.49 26.65 -2.55
CA ALA A 23 27.55 25.96 -1.68
C ALA A 23 28.40 24.99 -0.83
N ALA A 24 28.39 25.21 0.48
CA ALA A 24 29.09 24.32 1.39
C ALA A 24 28.50 22.92 1.15
N GLN A 25 29.31 22.01 0.63
CA GLN A 25 28.93 20.60 0.59
C GLN A 25 28.58 20.25 2.02
N SER A 26 27.34 19.82 2.25
CA SER A 26 26.94 19.35 3.57
C SER A 26 27.97 18.31 3.99
N PRO A 27 28.62 18.47 5.14
CA PRO A 27 29.64 17.54 5.54
C PRO A 27 29.04 16.14 5.52
N VAL A 28 29.73 15.18 4.91
CA VAL A 28 29.32 13.76 4.96
C VAL A 28 29.11 13.46 6.44
N GLN A 29 27.87 13.22 6.83
CA GLN A 29 27.55 12.98 8.23
C GLN A 29 28.28 11.71 8.67
N SER A 30 29.25 11.87 9.56
CA SER A 30 29.97 10.76 10.18
C SER A 30 29.06 10.05 11.17
N CYS A 31 29.23 8.73 11.34
CA CYS A 31 28.57 7.98 12.41
C CYS A 31 29.01 8.39 13.82
N ASP A 32 30.04 9.26 13.94
CA ASP A 32 30.53 9.81 15.20
C ASP A 32 29.85 11.14 15.59
N THR A 33 28.95 11.66 14.74
CA THR A 33 28.20 12.89 15.02
C THR A 33 27.05 12.69 16.01
N THR A 34 26.68 13.76 16.74
CA THR A 34 25.52 13.77 17.61
C THR A 34 24.56 14.87 17.12
N PRO A 35 23.31 14.57 16.74
CA PRO A 35 22.70 13.22 16.75
C PRO A 35 23.30 12.30 15.67
N ARG A 36 23.39 11.02 15.99
CA ARG A 36 23.92 10.00 15.08
C ARG A 36 22.91 9.74 13.95
N PRO A 37 23.33 9.78 12.67
CA PRO A 37 22.45 9.47 11.55
C PRO A 37 21.83 8.06 11.67
N SER A 38 20.57 7.91 11.25
CA SER A 38 19.82 6.64 11.34
C SER A 38 20.49 5.48 10.59
N TRP A 39 21.12 5.76 9.44
CA TRP A 39 21.82 4.77 8.62
C TRP A 39 23.07 4.16 9.27
N CYS A 40 23.59 4.79 10.31
CA CYS A 40 24.77 4.28 11.02
C CYS A 40 24.55 2.92 11.68
N SER A 41 23.31 2.55 11.99
CA SER A 41 23.00 1.21 12.49
C SER A 41 23.22 0.13 11.43
N ALA A 42 23.14 0.45 10.15
CA ALA A 42 23.38 -0.49 9.06
C ALA A 42 24.84 -0.99 9.00
N VAL A 43 25.80 -0.18 9.48
CA VAL A 43 27.22 -0.51 9.51
C VAL A 43 27.72 -0.94 10.89
N SER A 44 26.84 -0.96 11.90
CA SER A 44 27.16 -1.44 13.25
C SER A 44 26.88 -2.93 13.38
N GLY A 45 27.79 -3.65 14.04
CA GLY A 45 27.58 -5.06 14.38
C GLY A 45 26.38 -5.28 15.30
N ASP A 46 26.14 -4.35 16.23
CA ASP A 46 24.97 -4.32 17.10
C ASP A 46 23.89 -3.38 16.52
N ARG A 47 23.08 -3.92 15.64
CA ARG A 47 22.02 -3.19 14.93
C ARG A 47 20.74 -2.97 15.74
N ALA A 48 20.62 -3.61 16.90
CA ALA A 48 19.44 -3.54 17.75
C ALA A 48 19.45 -2.34 18.71
N LYS A 49 20.48 -1.50 18.70
CA LYS A 49 20.58 -0.34 19.59
C LYS A 49 19.76 0.84 19.10
N GLY A 50 18.94 1.35 20.02
CA GLY A 50 18.18 2.58 19.83
C GLY A 50 16.79 2.36 19.20
N TRP A 51 16.01 3.43 19.16
CA TRP A 51 14.67 3.43 18.60
C TRP A 51 14.67 3.53 17.05
N LEU A 52 15.80 3.87 16.43
CA LEU A 52 16.05 3.95 14.99
C LEU A 52 16.96 2.80 14.51
N PRO A 53 16.63 1.53 14.76
CA PRO A 53 17.44 0.44 14.23
C PRO A 53 17.26 0.37 12.71
N GLN A 54 18.37 0.20 12.00
CA GLN A 54 18.35 -0.19 10.60
C GLN A 54 18.95 -1.60 10.51
N HIS A 55 18.12 -2.58 10.15
CA HIS A 55 18.51 -4.00 10.18
C HIS A 55 19.49 -4.38 9.07
N ARG A 56 19.48 -3.64 7.97
CA ARG A 56 20.38 -3.85 6.80
C ARG A 56 20.55 -2.55 6.02
N SER A 57 21.55 -2.50 5.14
CA SER A 57 21.69 -1.41 4.18
C SER A 57 20.52 -1.39 3.19
N GLU A 58 20.25 -0.22 2.62
CA GLU A 58 19.39 -0.13 1.43
C GLU A 58 19.99 -0.95 0.29
N VAL A 59 19.14 -1.51 -0.55
CA VAL A 59 19.57 -2.09 -1.81
C VAL A 59 19.69 -0.97 -2.85
N MET A 60 20.83 -0.87 -3.53
CA MET A 60 21.06 0.15 -4.55
C MET A 60 21.38 -0.50 -5.89
N ALA A 61 20.77 -0.02 -6.98
CA ALA A 61 20.95 -0.54 -8.32
C ALA A 61 20.63 0.50 -9.39
N ARG A 62 21.19 0.35 -10.60
CA ARG A 62 21.05 1.34 -11.68
C ARG A 62 20.02 0.96 -12.74
N ASN A 63 19.86 -0.32 -13.03
CA ASN A 63 19.15 -0.77 -14.24
C ASN A 63 17.72 -1.25 -13.97
N GLY A 64 17.42 -1.57 -12.73
CA GLY A 64 16.10 -2.03 -12.32
C GLY A 64 16.06 -2.45 -10.87
N MET A 65 14.87 -2.44 -10.29
CA MET A 65 14.65 -2.73 -8.88
C MET A 65 13.29 -3.39 -8.68
N VAL A 66 13.23 -4.38 -7.80
CA VAL A 66 11.99 -5.01 -7.31
C VAL A 66 12.05 -5.12 -5.80
N ALA A 67 10.99 -4.75 -5.11
CA ALA A 67 10.84 -4.94 -3.66
C ALA A 67 9.46 -5.53 -3.36
N SER A 68 9.43 -6.62 -2.58
CA SER A 68 8.18 -7.28 -2.17
C SER A 68 8.37 -8.14 -0.92
N SER A 69 7.29 -8.77 -0.45
CA SER A 69 7.23 -9.52 0.80
C SER A 69 7.84 -10.93 0.76
N GLN A 70 8.21 -11.45 -0.45
CA GLN A 70 8.70 -12.82 -0.59
C GLN A 70 9.81 -12.92 -1.65
N PRO A 71 10.98 -13.51 -1.31
CA PRO A 71 12.17 -13.50 -2.16
C PRO A 71 12.01 -14.15 -3.52
N LEU A 72 11.30 -15.30 -3.63
CA LEU A 72 11.12 -16.01 -4.90
C LEU A 72 10.35 -15.15 -5.92
N ALA A 73 9.35 -14.39 -5.45
CA ALA A 73 8.60 -13.48 -6.28
C ALA A 73 9.44 -12.27 -6.73
N VAL A 74 10.29 -11.75 -5.84
CA VAL A 74 11.22 -10.65 -6.16
C VAL A 74 12.21 -11.10 -7.24
N GLN A 75 12.78 -12.30 -7.12
CA GLN A 75 13.71 -12.85 -8.12
C GLN A 75 13.02 -13.04 -9.48
N ALA A 76 11.80 -13.55 -9.52
CA ALA A 76 11.05 -13.69 -10.77
C ALA A 76 10.82 -12.35 -11.48
N GLY A 77 10.42 -11.31 -10.72
CA GLY A 77 10.29 -9.95 -11.25
C GLY A 77 11.61 -9.35 -11.73
N LEU A 78 12.69 -9.58 -10.99
CA LEU A 78 14.03 -9.12 -11.38
C LEU A 78 14.53 -9.79 -12.67
N ASP A 79 14.24 -11.09 -12.83
CA ASP A 79 14.61 -11.83 -14.05
C ASP A 79 13.84 -11.32 -15.28
N VAL A 80 12.59 -10.88 -15.10
CA VAL A 80 11.82 -10.19 -16.16
C VAL A 80 12.54 -8.90 -16.57
N LEU A 81 12.93 -8.05 -15.62
CA LEU A 81 13.68 -6.82 -15.92
C LEU A 81 15.01 -7.10 -16.64
N LYS A 82 15.76 -8.11 -16.20
CA LYS A 82 17.04 -8.51 -16.83
C LYS A 82 16.85 -9.03 -18.26
N ARG A 83 15.72 -9.65 -18.58
CA ARG A 83 15.38 -10.13 -19.93
C ARG A 83 14.81 -9.03 -20.84
N GLY A 84 14.74 -7.79 -20.37
CA GLY A 84 14.29 -6.64 -21.15
C GLY A 84 12.82 -6.26 -20.98
N GLY A 85 12.09 -6.91 -20.09
CA GLY A 85 10.77 -6.47 -19.64
C GLY A 85 10.88 -5.16 -18.85
N ASN A 86 9.78 -4.41 -18.77
CA ASN A 86 9.70 -3.16 -18.06
C ASN A 86 9.17 -3.33 -16.61
N ALA A 87 9.01 -2.22 -15.88
CA ALA A 87 8.53 -2.22 -14.50
C ALA A 87 7.12 -2.83 -14.36
N ILE A 88 6.28 -2.70 -15.37
CA ILE A 88 4.90 -3.23 -15.38
C ILE A 88 4.91 -4.75 -15.56
N ASP A 89 5.73 -5.26 -16.50
CA ASP A 89 5.90 -6.70 -16.71
C ASP A 89 6.43 -7.37 -15.44
N ALA A 90 7.41 -6.74 -14.77
CA ALA A 90 7.96 -7.21 -13.52
C ALA A 90 6.92 -7.20 -12.38
N ALA A 91 6.06 -6.17 -12.30
CA ALA A 91 5.01 -6.09 -11.29
C ALA A 91 3.99 -7.22 -11.44
N VAL A 92 3.51 -7.48 -12.67
CA VAL A 92 2.56 -8.57 -12.92
C VAL A 92 3.18 -9.94 -12.62
N THR A 93 4.44 -10.17 -13.06
CA THR A 93 5.14 -11.44 -12.76
C THR A 93 5.31 -11.64 -11.27
N THR A 94 5.75 -10.61 -10.54
CA THR A 94 5.90 -10.67 -9.08
C THR A 94 4.56 -10.99 -8.40
N ALA A 95 3.46 -10.32 -8.79
CA ALA A 95 2.13 -10.56 -8.24
C ALA A 95 1.61 -11.97 -8.54
N ALA A 96 1.83 -12.48 -9.76
CA ALA A 96 1.45 -13.83 -10.14
C ALA A 96 2.22 -14.89 -9.33
N VAL A 97 3.53 -14.73 -9.14
CA VAL A 97 4.34 -15.64 -8.32
C VAL A 97 3.93 -15.55 -6.85
N LEU A 98 3.66 -14.36 -6.31
CA LEU A 98 3.13 -14.20 -4.94
C LEU A 98 1.83 -14.97 -4.73
N SER A 99 0.97 -15.08 -5.76
CA SER A 99 -0.26 -15.89 -5.68
C SER A 99 0.00 -17.39 -5.46
N VAL A 100 1.21 -17.85 -5.75
CA VAL A 100 1.66 -19.24 -5.51
C VAL A 100 2.37 -19.35 -4.17
N VAL A 101 3.32 -18.43 -3.88
CA VAL A 101 4.25 -18.57 -2.75
C VAL A 101 3.78 -17.87 -1.47
N GLU A 102 2.74 -17.05 -1.58
CA GLU A 102 2.09 -16.32 -0.47
C GLU A 102 0.54 -16.35 -0.61
N PRO A 103 -0.07 -17.55 -0.80
CA PRO A 103 -1.47 -17.68 -1.24
C PRO A 103 -2.50 -17.25 -0.19
N MET A 104 -2.09 -17.09 1.09
CA MET A 104 -2.96 -16.58 2.13
C MET A 104 -3.30 -15.10 1.91
N ASN A 105 -2.44 -14.34 1.24
CA ASN A 105 -2.55 -12.89 1.13
C ASN A 105 -3.07 -12.43 -0.23
N VAL A 106 -2.81 -13.18 -1.31
CA VAL A 106 -3.09 -12.77 -2.69
C VAL A 106 -3.45 -13.95 -3.58
N GLY A 107 -4.17 -13.69 -4.65
CA GLY A 107 -4.49 -14.66 -5.69
C GLY A 107 -5.33 -14.08 -6.82
N PRO A 108 -5.56 -14.87 -7.88
CA PRO A 108 -6.45 -14.48 -8.99
C PRO A 108 -7.87 -14.11 -8.55
N GLY A 109 -8.34 -14.66 -7.42
CA GLY A 109 -9.64 -14.36 -6.82
C GLY A 109 -9.66 -13.11 -5.93
N GLY A 110 -8.67 -12.22 -6.03
CA GLY A 110 -8.50 -11.02 -5.23
C GLY A 110 -8.79 -9.71 -5.97
N ASP A 111 -8.43 -8.61 -5.28
CA ASP A 111 -8.52 -7.22 -5.76
C ASP A 111 -7.14 -6.61 -5.99
N LEU A 112 -7.07 -5.58 -6.83
CA LEU A 112 -5.85 -4.90 -7.21
C LEU A 112 -6.06 -3.39 -7.30
N PHE A 113 -5.09 -2.62 -6.78
CA PHE A 113 -4.84 -1.24 -7.15
C PHE A 113 -3.37 -1.03 -7.52
N ALA A 114 -3.10 -0.08 -8.41
CA ALA A 114 -1.74 0.30 -8.77
C ALA A 114 -1.64 1.80 -9.06
N ILE A 115 -0.50 2.41 -8.68
CA ILE A 115 -0.07 3.73 -9.17
C ILE A 115 1.17 3.48 -10.03
N ILE A 116 1.11 3.89 -11.28
CA ILE A 116 2.12 3.63 -12.31
C ILE A 116 2.65 4.97 -12.81
N TYR A 117 3.93 5.20 -12.66
CA TYR A 117 4.62 6.33 -13.27
C TYR A 117 5.25 5.90 -14.58
N ILE A 118 4.89 6.59 -15.67
CA ILE A 118 5.47 6.41 -17.01
C ILE A 118 6.43 7.56 -17.28
N ALA A 119 7.71 7.25 -17.27
CA ALA A 119 8.77 8.25 -17.37
C ALA A 119 8.75 9.03 -18.68
N ALA A 120 8.45 8.36 -19.81
CA ALA A 120 8.36 8.99 -21.12
C ALA A 120 7.30 10.09 -21.20
N GLU A 121 6.26 9.99 -20.38
CA GLU A 121 5.16 10.93 -20.33
C GLU A 121 5.22 11.88 -19.12
N ASN A 122 6.13 11.61 -18.18
CA ASN A 122 6.20 12.24 -16.86
C ASN A 122 4.82 12.27 -16.18
N LYS A 123 4.14 11.11 -16.15
CA LYS A 123 2.74 11.03 -15.77
C LYS A 123 2.44 9.83 -14.87
N LEU A 124 1.59 10.05 -13.86
CA LEU A 124 1.00 9.01 -13.04
C LEU A 124 -0.31 8.51 -13.64
N TYR A 125 -0.48 7.20 -13.58
CA TYR A 125 -1.71 6.48 -13.91
C TYR A 125 -2.12 5.63 -12.72
N THR A 126 -3.41 5.61 -12.40
CA THR A 126 -3.93 4.86 -11.27
C THR A 126 -5.00 3.89 -11.74
N LEU A 127 -4.81 2.62 -11.42
CA LEU A 127 -5.77 1.55 -11.69
C LEU A 127 -6.56 1.21 -10.43
N ASP A 128 -7.88 1.15 -10.57
CA ASP A 128 -8.80 0.50 -9.63
C ASP A 128 -9.37 -0.77 -10.29
N ALA A 129 -8.87 -1.92 -9.90
CA ALA A 129 -9.41 -3.22 -10.24
C ALA A 129 -9.94 -3.93 -8.97
N SER A 130 -10.70 -3.20 -8.15
CA SER A 130 -11.43 -3.76 -7.01
C SER A 130 -12.76 -4.37 -7.43
N GLY A 131 -13.20 -5.36 -6.67
CA GLY A 131 -14.39 -6.15 -6.98
C GLY A 131 -15.70 -5.39 -6.80
N LYS A 132 -16.67 -5.69 -7.65
CA LYS A 132 -18.05 -5.16 -7.57
C LYS A 132 -18.99 -6.20 -6.95
N ALA A 133 -19.94 -5.75 -6.13
CA ALA A 133 -20.98 -6.62 -5.58
C ALA A 133 -21.77 -7.30 -6.70
N PRO A 134 -22.04 -8.61 -6.60
CA PRO A 134 -22.91 -9.32 -7.55
C PRO A 134 -24.30 -8.67 -7.68
N SER A 135 -24.91 -8.81 -8.85
CA SER A 135 -26.22 -8.22 -9.17
C SER A 135 -27.35 -8.63 -8.21
N GLY A 136 -27.29 -9.83 -7.68
CA GLY A 136 -28.27 -10.33 -6.69
C GLY A 136 -27.98 -9.92 -5.24
N GLN A 137 -26.86 -9.27 -4.95
CA GLN A 137 -26.45 -8.93 -3.58
C GLN A 137 -26.95 -7.53 -3.20
N THR A 138 -28.21 -7.43 -2.86
CA THR A 138 -28.91 -6.20 -2.48
C THR A 138 -29.04 -6.08 -0.96
N LEU A 139 -29.26 -4.84 -0.45
CA LEU A 139 -29.62 -4.62 0.97
C LEU A 139 -30.88 -5.41 1.36
N ALA A 140 -31.89 -5.44 0.47
CA ALA A 140 -33.12 -6.21 0.69
C ALA A 140 -32.85 -7.72 0.81
N HIS A 141 -31.98 -8.27 -0.05
CA HIS A 141 -31.57 -9.66 0.03
C HIS A 141 -30.85 -9.96 1.36
N MET A 142 -29.90 -9.12 1.76
CA MET A 142 -29.18 -9.31 3.03
C MET A 142 -30.13 -9.29 4.24
N ASN A 143 -31.09 -8.36 4.26
CA ASN A 143 -32.09 -8.29 5.33
C ASN A 143 -33.01 -9.53 5.32
N ALA A 144 -33.42 -10.01 4.15
CA ALA A 144 -34.29 -11.18 4.02
C ALA A 144 -33.66 -12.48 4.54
N ILE A 145 -32.32 -12.60 4.46
CA ILE A 145 -31.56 -13.75 4.97
C ILE A 145 -31.02 -13.52 6.40
N GLY A 146 -31.51 -12.48 7.10
CA GLY A 146 -31.26 -12.27 8.54
C GLY A 146 -30.07 -11.36 8.88
N TYR A 147 -29.38 -10.78 7.90
CA TYR A 147 -28.35 -9.75 8.16
C TYR A 147 -29.02 -8.38 8.22
N ALA A 148 -28.77 -7.65 9.28
CA ALA A 148 -29.34 -6.32 9.48
C ALA A 148 -28.30 -5.35 10.02
N TRP A 149 -28.48 -4.07 9.69
CA TRP A 149 -27.72 -3.03 10.33
C TRP A 149 -28.13 -2.89 11.81
N ASP A 150 -27.14 -2.79 12.67
CA ASP A 150 -27.31 -2.50 14.09
C ASP A 150 -26.66 -1.15 14.38
N SER A 151 -27.42 -0.23 14.96
CA SER A 151 -26.93 1.11 15.33
C SER A 151 -25.79 1.09 16.34
N MET A 152 -25.59 -0.02 17.04
CA MET A 152 -24.45 -0.22 17.94
C MET A 152 -23.17 -0.61 17.21
N ASN A 153 -23.26 -1.03 15.95
CA ASN A 153 -22.16 -1.35 15.05
C ASN A 153 -22.01 -0.25 14.00
N TRP A 154 -20.93 0.48 14.05
CA TRP A 154 -20.64 1.62 13.19
C TRP A 154 -19.32 1.44 12.44
N GLY A 155 -19.24 1.96 11.21
CA GLY A 155 -18.06 1.89 10.37
C GLY A 155 -18.13 0.87 9.24
N PRO A 156 -17.05 0.70 8.47
CA PRO A 156 -16.99 -0.28 7.39
C PRO A 156 -17.28 -1.69 7.89
N GLY A 157 -18.12 -2.42 7.16
CA GLY A 157 -18.50 -3.80 7.48
C GLY A 157 -19.58 -3.95 8.55
N SER A 158 -20.24 -2.86 8.98
CA SER A 158 -21.33 -2.94 9.94
C SER A 158 -22.53 -3.73 9.39
N GLY A 159 -22.88 -4.81 10.10
CA GLY A 159 -23.97 -5.73 9.71
C GLY A 159 -23.58 -6.80 8.70
N MET A 160 -22.45 -6.68 8.02
CA MET A 160 -21.96 -7.69 7.07
C MET A 160 -21.25 -8.85 7.79
N PRO A 161 -21.28 -10.08 7.25
CA PRO A 161 -20.45 -11.17 7.74
C PRO A 161 -18.97 -10.89 7.52
N SER A 162 -18.10 -11.53 8.31
CA SER A 162 -16.64 -11.36 8.21
C SER A 162 -15.98 -12.28 7.17
N GLY A 163 -16.67 -13.31 6.70
CA GLY A 163 -16.15 -14.30 5.75
C GLY A 163 -17.28 -15.07 5.07
N GLY A 164 -16.94 -16.09 4.30
CA GLY A 164 -17.90 -16.88 3.54
C GLY A 164 -18.40 -16.20 2.28
N ILE A 165 -19.36 -16.84 1.58
CA ILE A 165 -19.73 -16.49 0.21
C ILE A 165 -20.37 -15.11 0.07
N LEU A 166 -21.08 -14.63 1.09
CA LEU A 166 -21.74 -13.33 1.06
C LEU A 166 -20.77 -12.15 1.14
N THR A 167 -19.50 -12.41 1.38
CA THR A 167 -18.45 -11.39 1.38
C THR A 167 -17.67 -11.34 0.07
N VAL A 168 -17.97 -12.24 -0.86
CA VAL A 168 -17.27 -12.32 -2.15
C VAL A 168 -17.89 -11.33 -3.12
N THR A 169 -17.07 -10.41 -3.65
CA THR A 169 -17.41 -9.59 -4.82
C THR A 169 -16.72 -10.17 -6.06
N VAL A 170 -17.06 -9.68 -7.25
CA VAL A 170 -16.44 -10.17 -8.49
C VAL A 170 -14.93 -9.88 -8.46
N PRO A 171 -14.05 -10.89 -8.51
CA PRO A 171 -12.61 -10.68 -8.39
C PRO A 171 -12.04 -9.81 -9.51
N GLY A 172 -11.15 -8.87 -9.17
CA GLY A 172 -10.60 -7.92 -10.14
C GLY A 172 -9.13 -8.14 -10.55
N SER A 173 -8.38 -8.96 -9.79
CA SER A 173 -6.93 -9.13 -9.99
C SER A 173 -6.55 -9.49 -11.41
N VAL A 174 -7.17 -10.50 -12.00
CA VAL A 174 -6.82 -10.99 -13.36
C VAL A 174 -7.10 -9.93 -14.43
N TRP A 175 -8.21 -9.20 -14.30
CA TRP A 175 -8.52 -8.10 -15.20
C TRP A 175 -7.43 -7.02 -15.12
N GLY A 176 -7.04 -6.67 -13.91
CA GLY A 176 -6.03 -5.64 -13.68
C GLY A 176 -4.65 -6.03 -14.20
N TRP A 177 -4.23 -7.29 -14.02
CA TRP A 177 -2.95 -7.78 -14.54
C TRP A 177 -2.85 -7.65 -16.07
N GLU A 178 -3.88 -8.11 -16.79
CA GLU A 178 -3.86 -8.00 -18.25
C GLU A 178 -4.03 -6.56 -18.73
N GLU A 179 -4.83 -5.75 -18.05
CA GLU A 179 -5.07 -4.36 -18.46
C GLU A 179 -3.82 -3.49 -18.37
N VAL A 180 -3.01 -3.63 -17.31
CA VAL A 180 -1.76 -2.87 -17.21
C VAL A 180 -0.74 -3.32 -18.25
N LEU A 181 -0.66 -4.63 -18.53
CA LEU A 181 0.22 -5.16 -19.58
C LEU A 181 -0.23 -4.66 -20.96
N ARG A 182 -1.52 -4.75 -21.28
CA ARG A 182 -2.08 -4.27 -22.54
C ARG A 182 -1.77 -2.81 -22.79
N ARG A 183 -1.75 -1.99 -21.75
CA ARG A 183 -1.55 -0.55 -21.86
C ARG A 183 -0.09 -0.14 -21.85
N PHE A 184 0.72 -0.74 -21.01
CA PHE A 184 2.07 -0.30 -20.70
C PHE A 184 3.12 -1.42 -20.71
N GLY A 185 2.72 -2.69 -20.79
CA GLY A 185 3.65 -3.82 -20.81
C GLY A 185 4.39 -3.93 -22.14
N THR A 186 5.53 -4.61 -22.08
CA THR A 186 6.35 -4.95 -23.26
C THR A 186 6.42 -6.45 -23.48
N MET A 187 6.02 -7.25 -22.49
CA MET A 187 5.92 -8.71 -22.57
C MET A 187 4.47 -9.17 -22.66
N THR A 188 4.27 -10.35 -23.18
CA THR A 188 2.95 -10.99 -23.27
C THR A 188 2.49 -11.49 -21.90
N PHE A 189 1.18 -11.63 -21.73
CA PHE A 189 0.60 -12.23 -20.53
C PHE A 189 1.11 -13.68 -20.32
N LYS A 190 1.40 -14.39 -21.41
CA LYS A 190 2.02 -15.71 -21.37
C LYS A 190 3.40 -15.70 -20.72
N GLU A 191 4.26 -14.77 -21.13
CA GLU A 191 5.62 -14.66 -20.63
C GLU A 191 5.66 -14.23 -19.16
N THR A 192 4.83 -13.28 -18.77
CA THR A 192 4.78 -12.76 -17.40
C THR A 192 4.21 -13.77 -16.40
N LEU A 193 3.31 -14.67 -16.81
CA LEU A 193 2.74 -15.70 -15.94
C LEU A 193 3.59 -16.99 -15.87
N GLN A 194 4.56 -17.19 -16.77
CA GLN A 194 5.32 -18.47 -16.82
C GLN A 194 6.02 -18.81 -15.50
N PRO A 195 6.70 -17.86 -14.79
CA PRO A 195 7.31 -18.18 -13.51
C PRO A 195 6.32 -18.67 -12.44
N ALA A 196 5.09 -18.15 -12.45
CA ALA A 196 4.04 -18.61 -11.54
C ALA A 196 3.58 -20.04 -11.86
N VAL A 197 3.47 -20.38 -13.14
CA VAL A 197 3.22 -21.76 -13.58
C VAL A 197 4.32 -22.68 -13.08
N ASP A 198 5.59 -22.30 -13.26
CA ASP A 198 6.74 -23.12 -12.89
C ASP A 198 6.76 -23.41 -11.38
N TYR A 199 6.58 -22.37 -10.54
CA TYR A 199 6.49 -22.57 -9.07
C TYR A 199 5.28 -23.41 -8.65
N ALA A 200 4.13 -23.24 -9.30
CA ALA A 200 2.92 -23.99 -8.98
C ALA A 200 3.05 -25.48 -9.34
N GLU A 201 3.72 -25.83 -10.44
CA GLU A 201 3.94 -27.21 -10.91
C GLU A 201 5.12 -27.88 -10.21
N GLN A 202 6.27 -27.24 -10.20
CA GLN A 202 7.51 -27.82 -9.67
C GLN A 202 7.54 -27.75 -8.14
N GLY A 203 6.85 -26.77 -7.56
CA GLY A 203 6.79 -26.51 -6.13
C GLY A 203 7.88 -25.56 -5.64
N PHE A 204 7.69 -25.09 -4.42
CA PHE A 204 8.62 -24.20 -3.71
C PHE A 204 8.73 -24.61 -2.24
N PRO A 205 9.88 -24.38 -1.58
CA PRO A 205 10.02 -24.59 -0.15
C PRO A 205 9.30 -23.49 0.63
N ILE A 206 8.45 -23.87 1.58
CA ILE A 206 7.73 -22.94 2.46
C ILE A 206 8.70 -22.41 3.52
N SER A 207 8.77 -21.09 3.70
CA SER A 207 9.53 -20.45 4.76
C SER A 207 8.82 -20.52 6.12
N GLU A 208 9.52 -20.21 7.22
CA GLU A 208 8.96 -20.19 8.56
C GLU A 208 7.83 -19.17 8.70
N ARG A 209 8.02 -17.99 8.11
CA ARG A 209 7.00 -16.93 8.15
C ARG A 209 5.75 -17.33 7.38
N ILE A 210 5.90 -17.85 6.17
CA ILE A 210 4.79 -18.33 5.35
C ILE A 210 4.06 -19.48 6.05
N ALA A 211 4.79 -20.44 6.64
CA ALA A 211 4.19 -21.54 7.39
C ALA A 211 3.35 -21.06 8.60
N SER A 212 3.83 -20.03 9.31
CA SER A 212 3.12 -19.48 10.47
C SER A 212 1.81 -18.79 10.10
N ASP A 213 1.75 -18.16 8.92
CA ASP A 213 0.57 -17.45 8.43
C ASP A 213 -0.41 -18.36 7.66
N TRP A 214 -0.03 -19.64 7.38
CA TRP A 214 -0.79 -20.59 6.57
C TRP A 214 -1.91 -21.27 7.37
N VAL A 215 -2.93 -20.50 7.73
CA VAL A 215 -4.07 -21.01 8.51
C VAL A 215 -5.38 -20.64 7.82
N LEU A 216 -6.13 -21.67 7.40
CA LEU A 216 -7.44 -21.49 6.78
C LEU A 216 -8.48 -21.00 7.80
N PRO A 217 -9.24 -19.93 7.48
CA PRO A 217 -10.30 -19.46 8.35
C PRO A 217 -11.53 -20.37 8.29
N ARG A 218 -12.39 -20.28 9.28
CA ARG A 218 -13.74 -20.85 9.19
C ARG A 218 -14.56 -19.98 8.24
N ALA A 219 -15.29 -20.58 7.31
CA ALA A 219 -15.97 -19.87 6.23
C ALA A 219 -17.35 -20.45 5.87
N VAL A 220 -17.65 -21.67 6.30
CA VAL A 220 -18.88 -22.38 5.91
C VAL A 220 -19.74 -22.61 7.15
N SER A 221 -21.03 -22.31 7.05
CA SER A 221 -22.02 -22.67 8.06
C SER A 221 -22.36 -24.16 7.97
N LYS A 222 -22.50 -24.81 9.13
CA LYS A 222 -23.04 -26.17 9.21
C LYS A 222 -24.55 -26.21 8.99
N ASP A 223 -25.22 -25.14 9.41
CA ASP A 223 -26.65 -24.94 9.29
C ASP A 223 -26.94 -23.78 8.34
N ARG A 224 -27.47 -24.10 7.17
CA ARG A 224 -27.84 -23.11 6.15
C ARG A 224 -29.04 -22.25 6.58
N SER A 225 -29.78 -22.68 7.58
CA SER A 225 -30.88 -21.91 8.18
C SER A 225 -30.36 -20.94 9.26
N ASP A 226 -29.10 -21.04 9.67
CA ASP A 226 -28.50 -20.07 10.59
C ASP A 226 -28.38 -18.70 9.89
N PRO A 227 -29.10 -17.68 10.35
CA PRO A 227 -29.05 -16.34 9.74
C PRO A 227 -27.67 -15.71 9.82
N ARG A 228 -26.77 -16.20 10.68
CA ARG A 228 -25.37 -15.78 10.74
C ARG A 228 -24.52 -16.34 9.58
N GLY A 229 -25.03 -17.34 8.85
CA GLY A 229 -24.61 -17.85 7.52
C GLY A 229 -23.15 -18.23 7.30
N CYS A 230 -22.28 -18.01 8.27
CA CYS A 230 -20.84 -18.09 8.09
C CYS A 230 -20.11 -18.61 9.33
N CYS A 231 -18.94 -19.15 9.07
CA CYS A 231 -17.79 -19.14 10.00
C CYS A 231 -17.86 -20.17 11.14
N VAL A 232 -18.53 -21.31 10.92
CA VAL A 232 -18.56 -22.43 11.87
C VAL A 232 -17.70 -23.63 11.44
N ALA A 233 -17.37 -23.74 10.15
CA ALA A 233 -16.52 -24.82 9.61
C ALA A 233 -15.52 -24.29 8.58
N VAL A 234 -14.41 -25.01 8.39
CA VAL A 234 -13.46 -24.79 7.30
C VAL A 234 -14.03 -25.41 6.02
N ASP A 235 -13.85 -24.75 4.88
CA ASP A 235 -14.28 -25.23 3.58
C ASP A 235 -13.47 -26.47 3.15
N ALA A 236 -14.17 -27.53 2.72
CA ALA A 236 -13.53 -28.79 2.34
C ALA A 236 -12.64 -28.63 1.09
N ASP A 237 -13.04 -27.83 0.10
CA ASP A 237 -12.24 -27.56 -1.11
C ASP A 237 -10.98 -26.77 -0.75
N SER A 238 -11.08 -25.85 0.23
CA SER A 238 -9.92 -25.12 0.74
C SER A 238 -8.93 -26.04 1.46
N VAL A 239 -9.42 -26.97 2.28
CA VAL A 239 -8.55 -28.00 2.92
C VAL A 239 -7.89 -28.88 1.86
N ALA A 240 -8.64 -29.36 0.87
CA ALA A 240 -8.11 -30.21 -0.19
C ALA A 240 -7.02 -29.51 -1.04
N THR A 241 -7.17 -28.19 -1.25
CA THR A 241 -6.23 -27.39 -2.05
C THR A 241 -5.00 -26.96 -1.25
N TRP A 242 -5.20 -26.41 -0.02
CA TRP A 242 -4.16 -25.66 0.69
C TRP A 242 -3.50 -26.46 1.82
N TYR A 243 -4.10 -27.52 2.32
CA TYR A 243 -3.52 -28.36 3.36
C TYR A 243 -2.87 -29.60 2.78
N VAL A 244 -1.86 -30.10 3.45
CA VAL A 244 -1.19 -31.37 3.13
C VAL A 244 -1.58 -32.37 4.22
N ASP A 245 -2.14 -33.49 3.82
CA ASP A 245 -2.64 -34.53 4.76
C ASP A 245 -3.62 -33.95 5.80
N GLY A 246 -4.46 -32.99 5.36
CA GLY A 246 -5.48 -32.32 6.19
C GLY A 246 -4.93 -31.31 7.21
N ARG A 247 -3.66 -30.91 7.11
CA ARG A 247 -2.99 -29.97 8.02
C ARG A 247 -2.27 -28.84 7.27
N PRO A 248 -2.08 -27.68 7.90
CA PRO A 248 -1.22 -26.64 7.34
C PRO A 248 0.18 -27.21 7.04
N PRO A 249 0.77 -26.88 5.89
CA PRO A 249 2.11 -27.32 5.57
C PRO A 249 3.15 -26.65 6.50
N HIS A 250 4.17 -27.40 6.92
CA HIS A 250 5.25 -26.88 7.76
C HIS A 250 6.37 -26.22 6.96
N ALA A 251 7.20 -25.42 7.61
CA ALA A 251 8.40 -24.85 7.02
C ALA A 251 9.34 -25.94 6.44
N GLY A 252 9.96 -25.65 5.29
CA GLY A 252 10.81 -26.59 4.54
C GLY A 252 10.05 -27.59 3.68
N ARG A 253 8.72 -27.69 3.79
CA ARG A 253 7.92 -28.54 2.90
C ARG A 253 7.93 -27.96 1.49
N ILE A 254 8.16 -28.82 0.48
CA ILE A 254 7.92 -28.45 -0.92
C ILE A 254 6.41 -28.53 -1.17
N TYR A 255 5.81 -27.38 -1.46
CA TYR A 255 4.39 -27.27 -1.77
C TYR A 255 4.17 -27.07 -3.27
N ARG A 256 3.17 -27.73 -3.83
CA ARG A 256 2.73 -27.64 -5.22
C ARG A 256 1.24 -27.35 -5.29
N ASN A 257 0.82 -26.62 -6.31
CA ASN A 257 -0.60 -26.37 -6.58
C ASN A 257 -0.89 -26.57 -8.08
N PRO A 258 -1.10 -27.81 -8.54
CA PRO A 258 -1.35 -28.10 -9.95
C PRO A 258 -2.66 -27.47 -10.47
N ASP A 259 -3.65 -27.27 -9.61
CA ASP A 259 -4.90 -26.61 -9.98
C ASP A 259 -4.66 -25.13 -10.31
N LEU A 260 -3.85 -24.43 -9.53
CA LEU A 260 -3.47 -23.06 -9.80
C LEU A 260 -2.58 -22.95 -11.05
N ALA A 261 -1.69 -23.91 -11.28
CA ALA A 261 -0.93 -24.00 -12.53
C ALA A 261 -1.84 -24.17 -13.74
N LYS A 262 -2.87 -25.04 -13.64
CA LYS A 262 -3.89 -25.21 -14.69
C LYS A 262 -4.58 -23.88 -14.99
N LEU A 263 -4.99 -23.12 -13.97
CA LEU A 263 -5.57 -21.80 -14.14
C LEU A 263 -4.61 -20.87 -14.90
N PHE A 264 -3.36 -20.75 -14.46
CA PHE A 264 -2.39 -19.88 -15.14
C PHE A 264 -2.17 -20.29 -16.60
N ARG A 265 -2.18 -21.57 -16.95
CA ARG A 265 -2.11 -22.03 -18.35
C ARG A 265 -3.33 -21.63 -19.16
N ILE A 266 -4.54 -21.63 -18.56
CA ILE A 266 -5.75 -21.11 -19.20
C ILE A 266 -5.60 -19.60 -19.47
N LEU A 267 -5.09 -18.85 -18.50
CA LEU A 267 -4.84 -17.40 -18.65
C LEU A 267 -3.77 -17.12 -19.71
N GLN A 268 -2.70 -17.92 -19.76
CA GLN A 268 -1.69 -17.82 -20.82
C GLN A 268 -2.26 -18.04 -22.23
N ALA A 269 -3.26 -18.90 -22.35
CA ALA A 269 -3.86 -19.25 -23.65
C ALA A 269 -4.99 -18.30 -24.05
N ARG A 270 -5.77 -17.76 -23.11
CA ARG A 270 -7.04 -17.07 -23.36
C ARG A 270 -7.11 -15.66 -22.75
N GLY A 271 -6.08 -15.23 -22.06
CA GLY A 271 -6.12 -13.96 -21.33
C GLY A 271 -7.23 -13.96 -20.26
N ARG A 272 -7.71 -12.75 -19.93
CA ARG A 272 -8.78 -12.56 -18.93
C ARG A 272 -10.10 -13.26 -19.28
N SER A 273 -10.40 -13.47 -20.57
CA SER A 273 -11.60 -14.23 -20.93
C SER A 273 -11.58 -15.65 -20.39
N GLY A 274 -10.38 -16.26 -20.21
CA GLY A 274 -10.22 -17.54 -19.56
C GLY A 274 -10.63 -17.57 -18.08
N PHE A 275 -10.74 -16.42 -17.41
CA PHE A 275 -11.17 -16.30 -16.03
C PHE A 275 -12.65 -15.90 -15.91
N TYR A 276 -13.06 -14.88 -16.68
CA TYR A 276 -14.38 -14.27 -16.54
C TYR A 276 -15.46 -14.94 -17.39
N GLU A 277 -15.08 -15.85 -18.25
CA GLU A 277 -15.97 -16.61 -19.15
C GLU A 277 -15.62 -18.11 -19.12
N GLY A 278 -16.48 -18.94 -19.69
CA GLY A 278 -16.25 -20.37 -19.86
C GLY A 278 -16.20 -21.16 -18.54
N GLU A 279 -15.28 -22.15 -18.49
CA GLU A 279 -15.25 -23.16 -17.44
C GLU A 279 -14.83 -22.63 -16.06
N VAL A 280 -13.88 -21.67 -15.99
CA VAL A 280 -13.43 -21.07 -14.73
C VAL A 280 -14.54 -20.24 -14.11
N ALA A 281 -15.18 -19.39 -14.92
CA ALA A 281 -16.34 -18.59 -14.48
C ALA A 281 -17.49 -19.49 -14.00
N ALA A 282 -17.79 -20.57 -14.74
CA ALA A 282 -18.81 -21.52 -14.36
C ALA A 282 -18.51 -22.20 -13.01
N ALA A 283 -17.23 -22.53 -12.73
CA ALA A 283 -16.81 -23.13 -11.46
C ALA A 283 -16.96 -22.11 -10.30
N ILE A 284 -16.59 -20.83 -10.51
CA ILE A 284 -16.78 -19.76 -9.52
C ILE A 284 -18.28 -19.59 -9.18
N VAL A 285 -19.13 -19.53 -10.21
CA VAL A 285 -20.59 -19.39 -10.04
C VAL A 285 -21.18 -20.62 -9.37
N ALA A 286 -20.75 -21.84 -9.73
CA ALA A 286 -21.20 -23.08 -9.09
C ALA A 286 -20.84 -23.09 -7.60
N LYS A 287 -19.59 -22.72 -7.24
CA LYS A 287 -19.17 -22.59 -5.83
C LYS A 287 -20.02 -21.55 -5.10
N SER A 288 -20.27 -20.40 -5.70
CA SER A 288 -21.11 -19.35 -5.13
C SER A 288 -22.53 -19.87 -4.86
N LYS A 289 -23.19 -20.43 -5.85
CA LYS A 289 -24.57 -20.96 -5.74
C LYS A 289 -24.68 -22.08 -4.71
N SER A 290 -23.70 -22.98 -4.64
CA SER A 290 -23.70 -24.12 -3.69
C SER A 290 -23.74 -23.68 -2.23
N LEU A 291 -23.29 -22.45 -1.94
CA LEU A 291 -23.20 -21.84 -0.60
C LEU A 291 -24.26 -20.74 -0.38
N GLY A 292 -25.20 -20.54 -1.32
CA GLY A 292 -26.23 -19.49 -1.22
C GLY A 292 -25.77 -18.10 -1.65
N GLY A 293 -24.66 -18.01 -2.37
CA GLY A 293 -24.19 -16.76 -2.96
C GLY A 293 -24.98 -16.38 -4.22
N THR A 294 -24.89 -15.12 -4.62
CA THR A 294 -25.71 -14.50 -5.67
C THR A 294 -24.96 -14.23 -6.98
N MET A 295 -23.67 -14.59 -7.08
CA MET A 295 -22.85 -14.35 -8.27
C MET A 295 -23.37 -15.10 -9.48
N THR A 296 -23.39 -14.44 -10.64
CA THR A 296 -23.85 -14.99 -11.92
C THR A 296 -22.72 -14.96 -12.96
N MET A 297 -22.94 -15.66 -14.08
CA MET A 297 -22.03 -15.59 -15.23
C MET A 297 -21.96 -14.17 -15.81
N ASP A 298 -23.08 -13.46 -15.83
CA ASP A 298 -23.16 -12.10 -16.34
C ASP A 298 -22.39 -11.11 -15.46
N ASP A 299 -22.40 -11.31 -14.12
CA ASP A 299 -21.59 -10.49 -13.21
C ASP A 299 -20.09 -10.62 -13.51
N LEU A 300 -19.62 -11.85 -13.83
CA LEU A 300 -18.24 -12.10 -14.20
C LEU A 300 -17.91 -11.53 -15.59
N ALA A 301 -18.71 -11.84 -16.61
CA ALA A 301 -18.49 -11.41 -17.98
C ALA A 301 -18.51 -9.88 -18.14
N ALA A 302 -19.36 -9.18 -17.37
CA ALA A 302 -19.48 -7.72 -17.39
C ALA A 302 -18.39 -7.01 -16.55
N TYR A 303 -17.54 -7.74 -15.84
CA TYR A 303 -16.57 -7.10 -14.96
C TYR A 303 -15.51 -6.29 -15.73
N SER A 304 -15.29 -5.09 -15.25
CA SER A 304 -14.18 -4.21 -15.65
C SER A 304 -13.71 -3.38 -14.47
N GLY A 305 -12.40 -3.21 -14.35
CA GLY A 305 -11.80 -2.17 -13.51
C GLY A 305 -11.83 -0.80 -14.20
N GLU A 306 -11.14 0.17 -13.62
CA GLU A 306 -11.16 1.57 -14.08
C GLU A 306 -9.79 2.22 -13.93
N TRP A 307 -9.47 3.12 -14.88
CA TRP A 307 -8.40 4.08 -14.71
C TRP A 307 -8.99 5.32 -14.03
N VAL A 308 -8.44 5.68 -12.87
CA VAL A 308 -8.94 6.77 -12.03
C VAL A 308 -7.85 7.81 -11.78
N ASN A 309 -8.22 9.01 -11.32
CA ASN A 309 -7.26 10.01 -10.90
C ASN A 309 -6.78 9.72 -9.47
N VAL A 310 -5.52 10.04 -9.17
CA VAL A 310 -4.98 10.00 -7.80
C VAL A 310 -5.71 10.99 -6.88
N ALA A 311 -5.83 10.68 -5.60
CA ALA A 311 -5.95 11.68 -4.56
C ALA A 311 -4.55 12.26 -4.32
N LYS A 312 -4.43 13.54 -3.97
CA LYS A 312 -3.12 14.14 -3.77
C LYS A 312 -3.11 15.33 -2.82
N THR A 313 -1.96 15.54 -2.20
CA THR A 313 -1.65 16.75 -1.45
C THR A 313 -0.20 17.19 -1.67
N VAL A 314 0.12 18.40 -1.21
CA VAL A 314 1.51 18.87 -1.08
C VAL A 314 1.85 18.89 0.41
N TYR A 315 2.94 18.24 0.80
CA TYR A 315 3.46 18.20 2.16
C TYR A 315 4.94 18.62 2.17
N HIS A 316 5.26 19.73 2.79
CA HIS A 316 6.62 20.30 2.82
C HIS A 316 7.30 20.40 1.44
N GLY A 317 6.51 20.74 0.40
CA GLY A 317 7.01 20.86 -0.97
C GLY A 317 7.09 19.55 -1.76
N TYR A 318 6.72 18.42 -1.17
CA TYR A 318 6.56 17.14 -1.84
C TYR A 318 5.11 16.94 -2.28
N GLU A 319 4.88 16.59 -3.54
CA GLU A 319 3.57 16.13 -3.98
C GLU A 319 3.42 14.65 -3.60
N VAL A 320 2.47 14.37 -2.71
CA VAL A 320 2.09 13.01 -2.28
C VAL A 320 0.82 12.65 -3.00
N SER A 321 0.86 11.59 -3.79
CA SER A 321 -0.26 11.04 -4.55
C SER A 321 -0.65 9.68 -3.97
N THR A 322 -1.94 9.48 -3.69
CA THR A 322 -2.47 8.24 -3.11
C THR A 322 -3.66 7.70 -3.87
N LEU A 323 -4.14 6.51 -3.52
CA LEU A 323 -5.34 5.93 -4.11
C LEU A 323 -6.58 6.72 -3.67
N PRO A 324 -7.49 7.05 -4.61
CA PRO A 324 -8.75 7.73 -4.31
C PRO A 324 -9.79 6.76 -3.70
N PRO A 325 -10.96 7.24 -3.26
CA PRO A 325 -12.08 6.36 -2.93
C PRO A 325 -12.38 5.35 -4.08
N PRO A 326 -12.80 4.12 -3.76
CA PRO A 326 -13.19 3.61 -2.45
C PRO A 326 -12.03 3.16 -1.56
N ALA A 327 -10.76 3.34 -1.99
CA ALA A 327 -9.59 3.06 -1.16
C ALA A 327 -9.50 4.04 0.02
N GLN A 328 -8.88 3.60 1.12
CA GLN A 328 -8.73 4.43 2.32
C GLN A 328 -7.49 5.34 2.29
N THR A 329 -6.63 5.22 1.27
CA THR A 329 -5.28 5.81 1.32
C THR A 329 -5.29 7.33 1.38
N TRP A 330 -6.32 8.01 0.87
CA TRP A 330 -6.45 9.47 0.99
C TRP A 330 -6.49 9.98 2.44
N ALA A 331 -6.76 9.10 3.44
CA ALA A 331 -6.55 9.41 4.84
C ALA A 331 -5.09 9.77 5.16
N THR A 332 -4.13 9.21 4.43
CA THR A 332 -2.71 9.59 4.55
C THR A 332 -2.50 11.05 4.17
N ASP A 333 -3.07 11.50 3.05
CA ASP A 333 -2.95 12.87 2.57
C ASP A 333 -3.58 13.87 3.57
N GLU A 334 -4.76 13.53 4.09
CA GLU A 334 -5.43 14.33 5.11
C GLU A 334 -4.62 14.38 6.41
N MET A 335 -4.08 13.23 6.86
CA MET A 335 -3.22 13.16 8.05
C MET A 335 -1.98 14.04 7.90
N LEU A 336 -1.31 14.04 6.75
CA LEU A 336 -0.16 14.90 6.45
C LEU A 336 -0.56 16.38 6.45
N ASN A 337 -1.72 16.74 5.86
CA ASN A 337 -2.24 18.10 5.87
C ASN A 337 -2.53 18.61 7.28
N ILE A 338 -3.10 17.78 8.14
CA ILE A 338 -3.36 18.12 9.55
C ILE A 338 -2.03 18.33 10.28
N LEU A 339 -1.04 17.46 10.10
CA LEU A 339 0.26 17.61 10.73
C LEU A 339 0.94 18.92 10.31
N GLU A 340 1.01 19.22 9.00
CA GLU A 340 1.63 20.43 8.49
C GLU A 340 0.93 21.72 8.98
N SER A 341 -0.41 21.71 9.02
CA SER A 341 -1.19 22.88 9.42
C SER A 341 -1.20 23.10 10.93
N CYS A 342 -1.19 22.04 11.72
CA CYS A 342 -1.52 22.12 13.14
C CYS A 342 -0.31 22.00 14.08
N VAL A 343 0.77 21.32 13.69
CA VAL A 343 1.97 21.22 14.55
C VAL A 343 2.53 22.57 14.97
N PRO A 344 2.59 23.61 14.08
CA PRO A 344 3.02 24.95 14.47
C PRO A 344 2.12 25.62 15.51
N ILE A 345 0.85 25.23 15.58
CA ILE A 345 -0.13 25.73 16.57
C ILE A 345 -0.01 24.96 17.88
N TRP A 346 0.13 23.63 17.82
CA TRP A 346 0.20 22.76 19.01
C TRP A 346 1.54 22.84 19.73
N ALA A 347 2.60 23.13 19.01
CA ALA A 347 3.96 23.29 19.52
C ALA A 347 4.65 24.50 18.83
N PRO A 348 4.34 25.74 19.25
CA PRO A 348 4.87 26.93 18.61
C PRO A 348 6.41 26.94 18.55
N GLY A 349 6.95 27.26 17.37
CA GLY A 349 8.39 27.27 17.10
C GLY A 349 9.02 25.90 16.92
N GLN A 350 8.24 24.81 16.89
CA GLN A 350 8.72 23.45 16.68
C GLN A 350 8.13 22.83 15.41
N THR A 351 8.84 21.83 14.89
CA THR A 351 8.41 20.94 13.81
C THR A 351 8.36 19.51 14.34
N LEU A 352 7.76 18.57 13.59
CA LEU A 352 7.85 17.14 13.95
C LEU A 352 9.31 16.69 14.07
N ALA A 353 10.17 17.13 13.14
CA ALA A 353 11.60 16.81 13.18
C ALA A 353 12.28 17.32 14.45
N SER A 354 12.00 18.56 14.87
CA SER A 354 12.62 19.14 16.07
C SER A 354 12.08 18.55 17.37
N LEU A 355 10.81 18.14 17.41
CA LEU A 355 10.25 17.38 18.54
C LEU A 355 10.95 16.03 18.66
N GLY A 356 11.13 15.37 17.55
CA GLY A 356 11.78 14.07 17.46
C GLY A 356 11.02 12.94 18.18
N PRO A 357 11.30 11.70 17.80
CA PRO A 357 10.52 10.54 18.25
C PRO A 357 10.71 10.13 19.72
N ALA A 358 11.72 10.66 20.40
CA ALA A 358 11.87 10.49 21.85
C ALA A 358 10.86 11.36 22.66
N ASN A 359 10.24 12.35 22.01
CA ASN A 359 9.24 13.21 22.61
C ASN A 359 7.83 12.60 22.47
N PRO A 360 7.07 12.38 23.55
CA PRO A 360 5.71 11.82 23.45
C PRO A 360 4.74 12.70 22.66
N LYS A 361 4.94 14.02 22.62
CA LYS A 361 4.11 14.94 21.80
C LYS A 361 4.24 14.65 20.31
N TYR A 362 5.39 14.22 19.82
CA TYR A 362 5.57 13.79 18.44
C TYR A 362 4.54 12.71 18.07
N TRP A 363 4.50 11.63 18.84
CA TRP A 363 3.57 10.52 18.61
C TRP A 363 2.13 10.89 18.89
N HIS A 364 1.89 11.70 19.92
CA HIS A 364 0.56 12.22 20.22
C HIS A 364 -0.02 12.95 19.02
N PHE A 365 0.71 13.87 18.41
CA PHE A 365 0.22 14.63 17.25
C PHE A 365 -0.02 13.73 16.04
N VAL A 366 0.88 12.80 15.75
CA VAL A 366 0.71 11.86 14.64
C VAL A 366 -0.53 10.97 14.86
N VAL A 367 -0.76 10.48 16.09
CA VAL A 367 -1.95 9.67 16.43
C VAL A 367 -3.23 10.51 16.36
N GLU A 368 -3.23 11.73 16.87
CA GLU A 368 -4.42 12.59 16.84
C GLU A 368 -4.78 13.01 15.40
N ALA A 369 -3.79 13.34 14.56
CA ALA A 369 -4.02 13.59 13.15
C ALA A 369 -4.64 12.37 12.45
N LYS A 370 -4.10 11.16 12.73
CA LYS A 370 -4.68 9.89 12.26
C LYS A 370 -6.14 9.73 12.68
N LYS A 371 -6.48 10.02 13.94
CA LYS A 371 -7.85 9.87 14.44
C LYS A 371 -8.84 10.74 13.67
N LEU A 372 -8.48 11.97 13.35
CA LEU A 372 -9.32 12.88 12.58
C LEU A 372 -9.49 12.42 11.14
N ALA A 373 -8.40 12.05 10.46
CA ALA A 373 -8.45 11.56 9.10
C ALA A 373 -9.30 10.28 8.97
N TYR A 374 -9.16 9.34 9.90
CA TYR A 374 -9.98 8.12 9.87
C TYR A 374 -11.44 8.32 10.25
N ARG A 375 -11.75 9.34 11.07
CA ARG A 375 -13.14 9.76 11.29
C ARG A 375 -13.79 10.16 9.97
N ASP A 376 -13.10 10.95 9.17
CA ASP A 376 -13.62 11.46 7.92
C ASP A 376 -13.68 10.36 6.84
N VAL A 377 -12.70 9.46 6.79
CA VAL A 377 -12.76 8.25 5.95
C VAL A 377 -13.98 7.40 6.28
N PHE A 378 -14.23 7.11 7.55
CA PHE A 378 -15.37 6.26 7.93
C PHE A 378 -16.73 6.94 7.70
N ALA A 379 -16.78 8.27 7.76
CA ALA A 379 -17.99 9.02 7.50
C ALA A 379 -18.32 9.18 6.01
N HIS A 380 -17.30 9.26 5.14
CA HIS A 380 -17.48 9.71 3.77
C HIS A 380 -17.06 8.71 2.70
N ASN A 381 -16.22 7.69 3.02
CA ASN A 381 -15.66 6.81 1.99
C ASN A 381 -16.68 5.79 1.46
N GLY A 382 -16.64 5.56 0.16
CA GLY A 382 -17.48 4.62 -0.57
C GLY A 382 -17.15 4.69 -2.06
N ASP A 383 -17.96 4.04 -2.88
CA ASP A 383 -17.81 4.09 -4.34
C ASP A 383 -18.28 5.44 -4.90
N PRO A 384 -17.39 6.22 -5.57
CA PRO A 384 -17.74 7.53 -6.11
C PRO A 384 -18.85 7.52 -7.16
N LYS A 385 -19.14 6.38 -7.77
CA LYS A 385 -20.26 6.22 -8.72
C LYS A 385 -21.62 6.16 -8.05
N PHE A 386 -21.64 5.86 -6.76
CA PHE A 386 -22.88 5.71 -5.97
C PHE A 386 -23.07 6.82 -4.94
N SER A 387 -22.01 7.57 -4.62
CA SER A 387 -22.07 8.59 -3.59
C SER A 387 -21.11 9.74 -3.91
N SER A 388 -21.54 10.97 -3.66
CA SER A 388 -20.65 12.14 -3.73
C SER A 388 -19.73 12.19 -2.52
N ILE A 389 -18.43 12.06 -2.74
CA ILE A 389 -17.40 12.07 -1.70
C ILE A 389 -16.62 13.37 -1.83
N PRO A 390 -16.61 14.26 -0.83
CA PRO A 390 -16.00 15.60 -0.95
C PRO A 390 -14.48 15.56 -0.74
N VAL A 391 -13.76 14.71 -1.48
CA VAL A 391 -12.31 14.48 -1.31
C VAL A 391 -11.52 15.78 -1.41
N ASP A 392 -11.78 16.61 -2.43
CA ASP A 392 -11.05 17.87 -2.63
C ASP A 392 -11.17 18.80 -1.43
N ARG A 393 -12.35 18.86 -0.80
CA ARG A 393 -12.57 19.63 0.42
C ARG A 393 -11.80 19.05 1.59
N LEU A 394 -11.91 17.74 1.82
CA LEU A 394 -11.28 17.03 2.94
C LEU A 394 -9.74 17.09 2.86
N LEU A 395 -9.19 17.11 1.65
CA LEU A 395 -7.74 17.23 1.42
C LEU A 395 -7.26 18.68 1.31
N SER A 396 -8.13 19.68 1.51
CA SER A 396 -7.71 21.08 1.45
C SER A 396 -6.99 21.54 2.72
N LYS A 397 -5.99 22.41 2.58
CA LYS A 397 -5.28 23.01 3.71
C LYS A 397 -6.20 23.83 4.64
N PRO A 398 -7.18 24.61 4.12
CA PRO A 398 -8.15 25.28 4.99
C PRO A 398 -8.97 24.32 5.85
N TYR A 399 -9.37 23.17 5.30
CA TYR A 399 -10.06 22.14 6.09
C TYR A 399 -9.17 21.59 7.19
N ALA A 400 -7.95 21.16 6.85
CA ALA A 400 -6.98 20.68 7.83
C ALA A 400 -6.73 21.70 8.96
N ALA A 401 -6.56 22.96 8.61
CA ALA A 401 -6.40 24.05 9.59
C ALA A 401 -7.62 24.20 10.52
N SER A 402 -8.85 23.99 10.01
CA SER A 402 -10.07 24.05 10.81
C SER A 402 -10.16 22.93 11.87
N LEU A 403 -9.40 21.85 11.68
CA LEU A 403 -9.37 20.72 12.60
C LEU A 403 -8.42 20.92 13.79
N CYS A 404 -7.48 21.87 13.72
CA CYS A 404 -6.44 22.06 14.74
C CYS A 404 -6.99 22.30 16.15
N GLY A 405 -8.11 23.03 16.27
CA GLY A 405 -8.77 23.29 17.55
C GLY A 405 -9.49 22.07 18.16
N GLN A 406 -9.63 20.99 17.43
CA GLN A 406 -10.25 19.74 17.92
C GLN A 406 -9.26 18.85 18.67
N ILE A 407 -7.96 19.16 18.60
CA ILE A 407 -6.90 18.41 19.28
C ILE A 407 -6.38 19.20 20.47
N ASN A 408 -6.38 18.56 21.63
CA ASN A 408 -5.69 19.09 22.81
C ASN A 408 -4.23 18.60 22.78
N PRO A 409 -3.21 19.51 22.77
CA PRO A 409 -1.81 19.11 22.62
C PRO A 409 -1.22 18.31 23.79
N ASP A 410 -1.94 18.22 24.89
CA ASP A 410 -1.48 17.55 26.13
C ASP A 410 -2.37 16.37 26.54
N ARG A 411 -3.50 16.16 25.85
CA ARG A 411 -4.47 15.12 26.23
C ARG A 411 -5.07 14.43 25.02
N ALA A 412 -5.03 13.09 25.02
CA ALA A 412 -5.62 12.27 23.96
C ALA A 412 -7.14 12.47 23.85
N SER A 413 -7.61 12.63 22.63
CA SER A 413 -9.04 12.64 22.32
C SER A 413 -9.62 11.22 22.44
N ARG A 414 -10.90 11.13 22.78
CA ARG A 414 -11.65 9.89 22.57
C ARG A 414 -12.04 9.83 21.10
N THR A 415 -11.86 8.67 20.47
CA THR A 415 -12.39 8.45 19.13
C THR A 415 -13.90 8.24 19.18
N GLY A 416 -14.51 8.46 18.06
CA GLY A 416 -15.94 8.49 17.86
C GLY A 416 -16.69 7.19 18.17
N PRO A 417 -17.92 7.07 17.64
CA PRO A 417 -18.90 6.06 18.03
C PRO A 417 -18.39 4.62 17.84
N PRO A 418 -19.04 3.65 18.50
CA PRO A 418 -18.72 2.24 18.34
C PRO A 418 -18.81 1.82 16.88
N GLY A 419 -17.97 0.90 16.49
CA GLY A 419 -17.94 0.33 15.15
C GLY A 419 -17.29 -1.04 15.18
N ARG A 420 -17.10 -1.66 14.03
CA ARG A 420 -16.46 -2.96 13.92
C ARG A 420 -15.05 -2.94 14.51
N PRO A 421 -14.65 -3.95 15.30
CA PRO A 421 -13.26 -4.09 15.72
C PRO A 421 -12.33 -4.08 14.52
N ASP A 422 -11.19 -3.41 14.69
CA ASP A 422 -10.09 -3.42 13.74
C ASP A 422 -9.71 -4.88 13.44
N THR A 423 -9.97 -5.32 12.22
CA THR A 423 -9.59 -6.66 11.76
C THR A 423 -8.27 -6.56 11.03
N GLY A 424 -7.30 -7.37 11.44
CA GLY A 424 -6.09 -7.57 10.67
C GLY A 424 -6.47 -7.99 9.24
N GLY A 425 -5.91 -7.33 8.24
CA GLY A 425 -6.02 -7.74 6.85
C GLY A 425 -4.65 -8.17 6.37
N ASP A 426 -4.60 -9.24 5.59
CA ASP A 426 -3.41 -9.69 4.91
C ASP A 426 -3.47 -9.28 3.44
N THR A 427 -2.33 -8.90 2.90
CA THR A 427 -2.24 -8.23 1.60
C THR A 427 -0.82 -8.43 1.11
N ILE A 428 -0.57 -8.46 -0.18
CA ILE A 428 0.78 -8.24 -0.70
C ILE A 428 0.90 -6.82 -1.24
N VAL A 429 2.10 -6.29 -1.08
CA VAL A 429 2.52 -5.07 -1.75
C VAL A 429 3.85 -5.30 -2.46
N LEU A 430 4.03 -4.61 -3.57
CA LEU A 430 5.29 -4.61 -4.27
C LEU A 430 5.56 -3.23 -4.89
N SER A 431 6.83 -2.98 -5.14
CA SER A 431 7.32 -1.86 -5.92
C SER A 431 8.29 -2.36 -6.97
N THR A 432 8.20 -1.82 -8.19
CA THR A 432 9.12 -2.12 -9.28
C THR A 432 9.59 -0.85 -9.96
N ALA A 433 10.79 -0.89 -10.51
CA ALA A 433 11.34 0.20 -11.31
C ALA A 433 12.24 -0.38 -12.41
N ASP A 434 12.26 0.25 -13.58
CA ASP A 434 13.04 -0.20 -14.74
C ASP A 434 14.09 0.81 -15.20
N ARG A 435 14.91 0.42 -16.17
CA ARG A 435 15.98 1.24 -16.74
C ARG A 435 15.46 2.52 -17.43
N ALA A 436 14.21 2.51 -17.92
CA ALA A 436 13.60 3.65 -18.59
C ALA A 436 13.07 4.71 -17.59
N GLY A 437 13.07 4.41 -16.31
CA GLY A 437 12.57 5.29 -15.25
C GLY A 437 11.10 5.07 -14.88
N ASN A 438 10.44 4.07 -15.45
CA ASN A 438 9.09 3.72 -15.04
C ASN A 438 9.12 3.12 -13.64
N MET A 439 8.12 3.46 -12.83
CA MET A 439 8.00 2.99 -11.44
C MET A 439 6.57 2.58 -11.16
N VAL A 440 6.39 1.51 -10.37
CA VAL A 440 5.07 0.98 -10.01
C VAL A 440 4.98 0.82 -8.51
N ALA A 441 3.91 1.36 -7.91
CA ALA A 441 3.45 1.05 -6.57
C ALA A 441 2.18 0.18 -6.68
N TRP A 442 2.22 -1.05 -6.16
CA TRP A 442 1.21 -2.07 -6.41
C TRP A 442 0.71 -2.68 -5.12
N VAL A 443 -0.59 -2.88 -5.01
CA VAL A 443 -1.22 -3.53 -3.87
C VAL A 443 -2.31 -4.49 -4.33
N ASN A 444 -2.19 -5.77 -3.97
CA ASN A 444 -3.06 -6.85 -4.40
C ASN A 444 -3.45 -7.73 -3.19
N SER A 445 -4.70 -8.18 -3.09
CA SER A 445 -5.15 -8.76 -1.82
C SER A 445 -6.39 -9.62 -1.93
N LEU A 446 -6.46 -10.62 -1.05
CA LEU A 446 -7.69 -11.33 -0.69
C LEU A 446 -8.46 -10.64 0.47
N TYR A 447 -7.92 -9.61 1.09
CA TYR A 447 -8.32 -8.86 2.29
C TYR A 447 -7.91 -9.56 3.58
N SER A 448 -8.60 -10.59 4.06
CA SER A 448 -8.16 -11.40 5.20
C SER A 448 -7.31 -12.58 4.73
N SER A 449 -6.58 -13.23 5.66
CA SER A 449 -5.85 -14.46 5.35
C SER A 449 -6.78 -15.49 4.72
N PHE A 450 -6.40 -16.00 3.54
CA PHE A 450 -7.24 -16.84 2.68
C PHE A 450 -8.64 -16.25 2.38
N GLY A 451 -8.77 -14.93 2.40
CA GLY A 451 -9.95 -14.19 1.98
C GLY A 451 -11.25 -14.64 2.64
N SER A 452 -12.22 -15.05 1.83
CA SER A 452 -13.49 -15.59 2.29
C SER A 452 -13.36 -16.98 2.96
N GLY A 453 -12.19 -17.62 2.87
CA GLY A 453 -11.95 -19.00 3.28
C GLY A 453 -12.49 -20.03 2.29
N LEU A 454 -12.91 -19.61 1.10
CA LEU A 454 -13.53 -20.45 0.09
C LEU A 454 -12.64 -20.60 -1.14
N THR A 455 -12.38 -21.83 -1.53
CA THR A 455 -11.59 -22.16 -2.73
C THR A 455 -12.48 -22.74 -3.82
N VAL A 456 -12.25 -22.34 -5.06
CA VAL A 456 -12.91 -22.89 -6.25
C VAL A 456 -12.20 -24.19 -6.63
N PRO A 457 -12.88 -25.34 -6.56
CA PRO A 457 -12.25 -26.63 -6.81
C PRO A 457 -11.75 -26.76 -8.25
N GLY A 458 -10.60 -27.43 -8.42
CA GLY A 458 -10.00 -27.72 -9.72
C GLY A 458 -9.28 -26.55 -10.39
N TYR A 459 -9.21 -25.37 -9.72
CA TYR A 459 -8.51 -24.18 -10.22
C TYR A 459 -7.62 -23.49 -9.16
N GLY A 460 -7.67 -23.93 -7.89
CA GLY A 460 -6.85 -23.37 -6.81
C GLY A 460 -7.11 -21.88 -6.54
N ILE A 461 -8.29 -21.36 -6.87
CA ILE A 461 -8.66 -19.96 -6.68
C ILE A 461 -9.27 -19.77 -5.30
N THR A 462 -8.60 -19.04 -4.41
CA THR A 462 -9.22 -18.52 -3.19
C THR A 462 -9.97 -17.24 -3.50
N LEU A 463 -11.24 -17.15 -3.11
CA LEU A 463 -12.08 -15.98 -3.30
C LEU A 463 -11.88 -15.00 -2.14
N HIS A 464 -11.72 -13.72 -2.43
CA HIS A 464 -11.53 -12.68 -1.44
C HIS A 464 -12.81 -12.41 -0.61
N ASN A 465 -12.67 -11.73 0.54
CA ASN A 465 -13.79 -11.36 1.40
C ASN A 465 -14.03 -9.85 1.49
N ARG A 466 -13.67 -9.10 0.45
CA ARG A 466 -13.73 -7.63 0.44
C ARG A 466 -15.15 -7.08 0.62
N GLY A 467 -16.18 -7.77 0.14
CA GLY A 467 -17.57 -7.39 0.33
C GLY A 467 -17.99 -7.33 1.81
N GLY A 468 -17.28 -8.01 2.70
CA GLY A 468 -17.45 -7.85 4.14
C GLY A 468 -17.17 -6.43 4.67
N LEU A 469 -16.59 -5.56 3.84
CA LEU A 469 -16.36 -4.15 4.17
C LEU A 469 -17.53 -3.22 3.77
N PHE A 470 -18.54 -3.69 3.06
CA PHE A 470 -19.80 -2.95 2.95
C PHE A 470 -20.45 -2.76 4.31
N THR A 471 -21.38 -1.85 4.42
CA THR A 471 -22.28 -1.73 5.57
C THR A 471 -23.72 -2.00 5.15
N LEU A 472 -24.56 -2.40 6.10
CA LEU A 472 -26.00 -2.49 5.90
C LEU A 472 -26.73 -1.23 6.41
N ASP A 473 -26.02 -0.18 6.84
CA ASP A 473 -26.61 1.12 7.15
C ASP A 473 -27.10 1.79 5.85
N PRO A 474 -28.42 1.98 5.67
CA PRO A 474 -28.97 2.58 4.45
C PRO A 474 -28.55 4.04 4.25
N LYS A 475 -28.05 4.72 5.28
CA LYS A 475 -27.58 6.13 5.22
C LYS A 475 -26.12 6.26 4.86
N SER A 476 -25.36 5.16 4.92
CA SER A 476 -23.93 5.19 4.65
C SER A 476 -23.63 5.31 3.16
N PRO A 477 -22.64 6.11 2.74
CA PRO A 477 -22.13 6.11 1.38
C PRO A 477 -21.58 4.73 0.96
N ASN A 478 -21.23 3.87 1.92
CA ASN A 478 -20.72 2.52 1.70
C ASN A 478 -21.79 1.41 1.86
N VAL A 479 -23.09 1.75 1.84
CA VAL A 479 -24.14 0.74 1.87
C VAL A 479 -24.05 -0.19 0.67
N ILE A 480 -24.30 -1.49 0.90
CA ILE A 480 -24.25 -2.50 -0.16
C ILE A 480 -25.26 -2.22 -1.26
N ALA A 481 -24.83 -2.35 -2.51
CA ALA A 481 -25.69 -2.26 -3.68
C ALA A 481 -25.10 -3.07 -4.85
N PRO A 482 -25.92 -3.61 -5.77
CA PRO A 482 -25.45 -4.31 -6.96
C PRO A 482 -24.47 -3.47 -7.80
N GLY A 483 -23.40 -4.08 -8.27
CA GLY A 483 -22.39 -3.43 -9.10
C GLY A 483 -21.51 -2.39 -8.40
N LYS A 484 -21.71 -2.16 -7.11
CA LYS A 484 -20.95 -1.20 -6.28
C LYS A 484 -19.66 -1.82 -5.76
N ARG A 485 -18.61 -1.00 -5.63
CA ARG A 485 -17.37 -1.35 -4.95
C ARG A 485 -17.49 -1.07 -3.45
N PRO A 486 -17.03 -1.97 -2.57
CA PRO A 486 -16.97 -1.71 -1.13
C PRO A 486 -15.86 -0.71 -0.78
N PHE A 487 -15.95 -0.11 0.41
CA PHE A 487 -14.79 0.44 1.10
C PHE A 487 -13.59 -0.50 0.94
N ASN A 488 -12.42 0.06 0.63
CA ASN A 488 -11.24 -0.74 0.36
C ASN A 488 -10.05 -0.30 1.22
N THR A 489 -9.41 -1.28 1.87
CA THR A 489 -8.24 -1.02 2.71
C THR A 489 -6.93 -0.96 1.92
N LEU A 490 -6.92 -1.36 0.64
CA LEU A 490 -5.73 -1.35 -0.19
C LEU A 490 -5.14 0.06 -0.31
N SER A 491 -3.83 0.16 -0.11
CA SER A 491 -3.13 1.44 -0.02
C SER A 491 -1.79 1.42 -0.72
N ALA A 492 -1.63 2.35 -1.64
CA ALA A 492 -0.38 2.66 -2.32
C ALA A 492 -0.24 4.18 -2.45
N GLY A 493 0.99 4.65 -2.49
CA GLY A 493 1.31 6.05 -2.70
C GLY A 493 2.51 6.23 -3.61
N PHE A 494 2.64 7.43 -4.15
CA PHE A 494 3.74 7.87 -4.97
C PHE A 494 4.11 9.30 -4.58
N VAL A 495 5.38 9.57 -4.39
CA VAL A 495 5.87 10.91 -4.04
C VAL A 495 6.62 11.49 -5.22
N MET A 496 6.32 12.74 -5.52
CA MET A 496 7.06 13.55 -6.49
C MET A 496 7.63 14.78 -5.82
N GLN A 497 8.74 15.29 -6.34
CA GLN A 497 9.31 16.57 -5.93
C GLN A 497 9.76 17.34 -7.17
N ASN A 498 9.40 18.64 -7.25
CA ASN A 498 9.72 19.49 -8.40
C ASN A 498 9.33 18.87 -9.75
N ASN A 499 8.13 18.29 -9.82
CA ASN A 499 7.58 17.59 -10.98
C ASN A 499 8.44 16.38 -11.43
N ARG A 500 9.06 15.64 -10.50
CA ARG A 500 9.96 14.51 -10.75
C ARG A 500 9.64 13.36 -9.80
N PRO A 501 9.76 12.09 -10.24
CA PRO A 501 9.50 10.96 -9.37
C PRO A 501 10.54 10.92 -8.26
N LEU A 502 10.08 10.74 -7.01
CA LEU A 502 10.94 10.52 -5.86
C LEU A 502 10.85 9.08 -5.38
N MET A 503 9.66 8.62 -5.01
CA MET A 503 9.53 7.28 -4.47
C MET A 503 8.13 6.69 -4.62
N THR A 504 8.08 5.37 -4.73
CA THR A 504 6.89 4.56 -4.45
C THR A 504 6.81 4.28 -2.96
N VAL A 505 5.61 4.18 -2.41
CA VAL A 505 5.38 3.76 -1.04
C VAL A 505 4.17 2.86 -0.96
N THR A 506 4.35 1.65 -0.42
CA THR A 506 3.29 0.68 -0.26
C THR A 506 3.38 0.03 1.12
N LEU A 507 2.24 -0.30 1.71
CA LEU A 507 2.20 -0.96 3.01
C LEU A 507 0.98 -1.88 3.11
N MET A 508 1.19 -3.14 3.50
CA MET A 508 0.13 -4.12 3.77
C MET A 508 -0.39 -4.03 5.21
N GLY A 509 -1.51 -4.72 5.54
CA GLY A 509 -1.98 -4.87 6.92
C GLY A 509 -3.37 -4.33 7.22
N GLY A 510 -4.31 -4.36 6.27
CA GLY A 510 -5.69 -3.89 6.47
C GLY A 510 -5.76 -2.42 6.85
N ASP A 511 -6.41 -2.09 8.00
CA ASP A 511 -6.51 -0.70 8.49
C ASP A 511 -5.17 -0.09 8.92
N MET A 512 -4.10 -0.89 8.99
CA MET A 512 -2.74 -0.37 9.22
C MET A 512 -2.18 0.36 7.98
N GLN A 513 -2.66 0.06 6.79
CA GLN A 513 -2.04 0.49 5.54
C GLN A 513 -1.91 2.03 5.44
N ALA A 514 -3.00 2.78 5.43
CA ALA A 514 -2.93 4.24 5.27
C ALA A 514 -2.22 4.93 6.44
N GLN A 515 -2.49 4.54 7.69
CA GLN A 515 -1.81 5.12 8.85
C GLN A 515 -0.32 4.76 8.91
N GLY A 516 0.06 3.60 8.37
CA GLY A 516 1.46 3.18 8.29
C GLY A 516 2.20 3.92 7.18
N ILE A 517 1.59 4.14 6.01
CA ILE A 517 2.15 4.98 4.95
C ILE A 517 2.43 6.38 5.48
N GLY A 518 1.48 6.98 6.23
CA GLY A 518 1.68 8.29 6.86
C GLY A 518 2.90 8.33 7.79
N GLN A 519 3.07 7.30 8.64
CA GLN A 519 4.23 7.20 9.52
C GLN A 519 5.55 7.09 8.74
N VAL A 520 5.57 6.27 7.68
CA VAL A 520 6.77 6.10 6.84
C VAL A 520 7.11 7.40 6.09
N LEU A 521 6.10 8.09 5.55
CA LEU A 521 6.32 9.36 4.87
C LEU A 521 6.88 10.42 5.83
N VAL A 522 6.36 10.52 7.06
CA VAL A 522 6.94 11.38 8.09
C VAL A 522 8.38 10.97 8.41
N ASN A 523 8.68 9.66 8.52
CA ASN A 523 10.05 9.20 8.74
C ASN A 523 11.01 9.63 7.62
N VAL A 524 10.58 9.57 6.36
CA VAL A 524 11.40 9.95 5.20
C VAL A 524 11.47 11.47 5.03
N LEU A 525 10.31 12.15 5.04
CA LEU A 525 10.19 13.55 4.63
C LEU A 525 10.53 14.55 5.75
N ASP A 526 10.20 14.22 7.02
CA ASP A 526 10.51 15.08 8.17
C ASP A 526 11.83 14.67 8.85
N LEU A 527 12.04 13.37 9.09
CA LEU A 527 13.19 12.89 9.85
C LEU A 527 14.40 12.57 8.96
N GLY A 528 14.25 12.60 7.63
CA GLY A 528 15.34 12.33 6.69
C GLY A 528 15.83 10.87 6.71
N ALA A 529 14.99 9.93 7.16
CA ALA A 529 15.32 8.52 7.14
C ALA A 529 15.44 8.00 5.71
N ASN A 530 16.41 7.13 5.46
CA ASN A 530 16.48 6.41 4.21
C ASN A 530 15.37 5.35 4.12
N VAL A 531 15.10 4.80 2.93
CA VAL A 531 13.96 3.91 2.72
C VAL A 531 14.01 2.60 3.52
N GLN A 532 15.20 2.08 3.87
CA GLN A 532 15.31 0.90 4.74
C GLN A 532 15.13 1.29 6.22
N ALA A 533 15.74 2.37 6.67
CA ALA A 533 15.56 2.86 8.04
C ALA A 533 14.09 3.21 8.31
N ALA A 534 13.41 3.86 7.35
CA ALA A 534 12.01 4.25 7.48
C ALA A 534 11.09 3.04 7.69
N THR A 535 11.39 1.88 7.09
CA THR A 535 10.63 0.65 7.34
C THR A 535 11.02 -0.04 8.64
N ASP A 536 12.29 0.03 9.04
CA ASP A 536 12.78 -0.65 10.23
C ASP A 536 12.39 0.08 11.53
N MET A 537 12.06 1.37 11.45
CA MET A 537 11.56 2.14 12.59
C MET A 537 10.33 1.52 13.21
N ALA A 538 10.26 1.55 14.55
CA ALA A 538 9.12 1.06 15.30
C ALA A 538 7.85 1.86 14.98
N ARG A 539 6.73 1.16 14.83
CA ARG A 539 5.42 1.72 14.43
C ARG A 539 4.41 1.66 15.54
N PHE A 540 3.38 2.48 15.38
CA PHE A 540 2.12 2.30 16.09
C PHE A 540 1.01 1.84 15.13
N ARG A 541 -0.01 1.19 15.67
CA ARG A 541 -1.31 0.96 15.06
C ARG A 541 -2.39 1.45 16.01
N HIS A 542 -3.22 2.38 15.54
CA HIS A 542 -4.38 2.86 16.29
C HIS A 542 -5.67 2.30 15.69
N ALA A 543 -6.41 1.55 16.50
CA ALA A 543 -7.73 1.03 16.15
C ALA A 543 -8.79 2.12 16.41
N GLN A 544 -9.43 2.62 15.35
CA GLN A 544 -10.31 3.79 15.41
C GLN A 544 -11.48 3.60 16.38
N VAL A 545 -12.09 2.42 16.35
CA VAL A 545 -13.30 2.12 17.09
C VAL A 545 -13.03 1.81 18.55
N SER A 546 -12.08 0.93 18.84
CA SER A 546 -11.73 0.56 20.21
C SER A 546 -10.85 1.60 20.90
N ASN A 547 -10.35 2.59 20.16
CA ASN A 547 -9.39 3.59 20.61
C ASN A 547 -8.11 2.99 21.23
N VAL A 548 -7.76 1.76 20.85
CA VAL A 548 -6.54 1.10 21.31
C VAL A 548 -5.36 1.56 20.47
N LEU A 549 -4.32 2.04 21.15
CA LEU A 549 -3.04 2.42 20.55
C LEU A 549 -2.02 1.31 20.82
N SER A 550 -1.79 0.47 19.83
CA SER A 550 -0.77 -0.58 19.87
C SER A 550 0.58 0.00 19.45
N LEU A 551 1.59 -0.16 20.26
CA LEU A 551 2.97 0.26 20.01
C LEU A 551 3.87 -0.96 19.93
N GLU A 552 4.78 -1.02 18.95
CA GLU A 552 5.86 -2.01 18.99
C GLU A 552 6.72 -1.84 20.23
N SER A 553 7.27 -2.93 20.74
CA SER A 553 8.00 -2.97 22.01
C SER A 553 9.08 -1.88 22.16
N PRO A 554 9.92 -1.57 21.15
CA PRO A 554 10.89 -0.49 21.27
C PRO A 554 10.23 0.88 21.47
N LEU A 555 9.14 1.16 20.73
CA LEU A 555 8.38 2.39 20.85
C LEU A 555 7.60 2.47 22.17
N PHE A 556 7.03 1.35 22.60
CA PHE A 556 6.35 1.27 23.89
C PHE A 556 7.31 1.57 25.05
N ASN A 557 8.52 1.01 25.03
CA ASN A 557 9.54 1.28 26.04
C ASN A 557 10.00 2.74 26.02
N LEU A 558 10.06 3.36 24.86
CA LEU A 558 10.51 4.74 24.71
C LEU A 558 9.51 5.77 25.21
N VAL A 559 8.22 5.66 24.81
CA VAL A 559 7.20 6.70 25.06
C VAL A 559 5.89 6.17 25.63
N GLY A 560 5.68 4.87 25.74
CA GLY A 560 4.40 4.27 26.06
C GLY A 560 3.80 4.74 27.39
N ALA A 561 4.60 4.80 28.47
CA ALA A 561 4.15 5.31 29.77
C ALA A 561 3.70 6.77 29.72
N ARG A 562 4.44 7.61 28.96
CA ARG A 562 4.11 9.04 28.80
C ARG A 562 2.87 9.25 27.95
N LEU A 563 2.68 8.48 26.88
CA LEU A 563 1.46 8.51 26.07
C LEU A 563 0.25 8.03 26.90
N LYS A 564 0.43 7.02 27.75
CA LYS A 564 -0.62 6.58 28.68
C LYS A 564 -1.00 7.69 29.66
N ALA A 565 -0.02 8.44 30.18
CA ALA A 565 -0.28 9.59 31.06
C ALA A 565 -1.02 10.72 30.33
N MET A 566 -0.84 10.88 29.01
CA MET A 566 -1.64 11.79 28.18
C MET A 566 -3.05 11.27 27.87
N GLY A 567 -3.43 10.06 28.33
CA GLY A 567 -4.77 9.49 28.18
C GLY A 567 -4.96 8.57 26.98
N HIS A 568 -3.91 8.20 26.24
CA HIS A 568 -4.00 7.16 25.21
C HIS A 568 -4.20 5.78 25.84
N ASN A 569 -5.03 4.94 25.21
CA ASN A 569 -5.23 3.54 25.58
C ASN A 569 -4.12 2.66 25.00
N VAL A 570 -2.93 2.68 25.62
CA VAL A 570 -1.69 2.12 25.06
C VAL A 570 -1.50 0.66 25.46
N ARG A 571 -1.12 -0.18 24.48
CA ARG A 571 -0.59 -1.55 24.71
C ARG A 571 0.70 -1.79 23.92
N SER A 572 1.54 -2.71 24.43
CA SER A 572 2.71 -3.21 23.70
C SER A 572 2.32 -4.38 22.81
N VAL A 573 2.96 -4.49 21.64
CA VAL A 573 2.79 -5.59 20.68
C VAL A 573 4.13 -5.97 20.04
N ASP A 574 4.21 -7.14 19.43
CA ASP A 574 5.41 -7.72 18.82
C ASP A 574 5.69 -7.25 17.39
N GLY A 575 4.84 -6.45 16.79
CA GLY A 575 5.02 -5.97 15.41
C GLY A 575 4.29 -6.77 14.33
N ASN A 576 3.76 -7.96 14.61
CA ASN A 576 3.05 -8.77 13.62
C ASN A 576 1.86 -8.06 12.98
N ILE A 577 1.22 -7.14 13.70
CA ILE A 577 0.08 -6.35 13.24
C ILE A 577 0.46 -5.01 12.59
N MET A 578 1.75 -4.71 12.44
CA MET A 578 2.25 -3.42 11.92
C MET A 578 2.42 -3.39 10.40
N GLY A 579 1.93 -4.42 9.73
CA GLY A 579 1.98 -4.53 8.28
C GLY A 579 3.39 -4.86 7.75
N GLY A 580 3.58 -4.66 6.46
CA GLY A 580 4.86 -4.81 5.78
C GLY A 580 4.99 -3.75 4.69
N TYR A 581 6.09 -3.04 4.68
CA TYR A 581 6.38 -1.92 3.79
C TYR A 581 7.29 -2.33 2.66
N GLN A 582 7.05 -1.78 1.45
CA GLN A 582 7.96 -1.88 0.31
C GLN A 582 8.04 -0.52 -0.36
N ALA A 583 9.25 -0.08 -0.67
CA ALA A 583 9.45 1.16 -1.41
C ALA A 583 10.70 1.12 -2.28
N ILE A 584 10.64 1.88 -3.37
CA ILE A 584 11.77 2.21 -4.24
C ILE A 584 11.85 3.72 -4.32
N MET A 585 13.02 4.28 -4.05
CA MET A 585 13.34 5.70 -4.21
C MET A 585 14.30 5.86 -5.37
N PHE A 586 14.04 6.82 -6.23
CA PHE A 586 15.00 7.26 -7.23
C PHE A 586 15.96 8.29 -6.62
N SER A 587 17.26 8.12 -6.84
CA SER A 587 18.29 9.08 -6.50
C SER A 587 19.10 9.43 -7.74
N PRO A 588 19.30 10.73 -8.03
CA PRO A 588 20.12 11.16 -9.13
C PRO A 588 21.58 10.77 -8.92
N ASP A 589 22.31 10.62 -10.02
CA ASP A 589 23.75 10.51 -9.99
C ASP A 589 24.37 11.88 -9.63
N PRO A 590 25.00 12.01 -8.46
CA PRO A 590 25.61 13.28 -8.04
C PRO A 590 26.80 13.70 -8.93
N THR A 591 27.32 12.79 -9.75
CA THR A 591 28.45 13.04 -10.64
C THR A 591 28.01 13.38 -12.07
N ALA A 592 26.73 13.29 -12.41
CA ALA A 592 26.22 13.67 -13.72
C ALA A 592 26.37 15.18 -13.92
N ALA A 593 26.87 15.60 -15.09
CA ALA A 593 27.16 17.02 -15.40
C ALA A 593 25.96 17.96 -15.24
N ASP A 594 24.73 17.43 -15.26
CA ASP A 594 23.46 18.15 -15.10
C ASP A 594 22.81 17.89 -13.73
N ALA A 595 23.53 17.32 -12.75
CA ALA A 595 22.99 17.13 -11.42
C ALA A 595 22.77 18.50 -10.75
N PRO A 596 21.49 18.92 -10.48
CA PRO A 596 21.26 20.16 -9.77
C PRO A 596 21.85 20.07 -8.36
N ALA A 597 22.23 21.21 -7.80
CA ALA A 597 22.80 21.34 -6.46
C ALA A 597 21.89 20.82 -5.32
N ASN A 598 20.68 20.40 -5.63
CA ASN A 598 19.72 19.79 -4.71
C ASN A 598 19.42 18.34 -5.14
N PRO A 599 19.39 17.33 -4.23
CA PRO A 599 19.63 15.91 -4.52
C PRO A 599 18.58 15.17 -5.35
N ILE A 600 17.69 15.84 -6.07
CA ILE A 600 16.71 15.19 -6.94
C ILE A 600 16.66 15.90 -8.29
N PRO A 601 17.41 15.41 -9.32
CA PRO A 601 17.24 15.88 -10.68
C PRO A 601 15.94 15.36 -11.31
N ALA A 602 15.46 16.06 -12.35
CA ALA A 602 14.46 15.55 -13.26
C ALA A 602 14.88 14.17 -13.75
N ALA A 603 13.98 13.21 -13.74
CA ALA A 603 14.03 12.23 -14.79
C ALA A 603 14.18 13.06 -16.09
N ALA A 604 15.31 12.93 -16.75
CA ALA A 604 15.35 13.35 -18.13
C ALA A 604 14.15 12.65 -18.78
N PRO A 605 13.32 13.33 -19.56
CA PRO A 605 12.27 12.63 -20.30
C PRO A 605 12.99 11.43 -20.89
N ALA A 606 12.36 10.25 -20.87
CA ALA A 606 12.84 9.09 -21.60
C ALA A 606 12.92 9.55 -23.05
N THR A 607 14.06 10.18 -23.36
CA THR A 607 14.23 10.76 -24.66
C THR A 607 14.69 9.66 -25.54
N ALA A 608 13.90 9.47 -26.51
CA ALA A 608 14.34 9.06 -27.82
C ALA A 608 15.48 8.04 -27.73
N THR A 609 15.22 6.84 -28.17
CA THR A 609 16.26 5.98 -28.71
C THR A 609 17.35 6.87 -29.28
N SER A 610 18.56 6.76 -28.73
CA SER A 610 19.74 7.29 -29.42
C SER A 610 19.68 6.81 -30.85
N ALA A 611 20.17 7.58 -31.79
CA ALA A 611 20.21 7.20 -33.22
C ALA A 611 20.89 5.83 -33.47
N ASP A 612 21.54 5.26 -32.47
CA ASP A 612 22.19 3.94 -32.44
C ASP A 612 21.35 2.84 -31.80
N GLY A 613 20.10 3.11 -31.38
CA GLY A 613 19.21 2.11 -30.76
C GLY A 613 19.57 1.75 -29.31
N SER A 614 20.54 2.40 -28.67
CA SER A 614 20.89 2.12 -27.27
C SER A 614 19.85 2.74 -26.32
N ASN A 615 19.25 1.93 -25.44
CA ASN A 615 18.43 2.39 -24.32
C ASN A 615 19.27 3.23 -23.37
N ARG A 616 19.05 4.54 -23.31
CA ARG A 616 19.68 5.39 -22.29
C ARG A 616 19.12 5.02 -20.92
N SER A 617 19.99 4.62 -20.00
CA SER A 617 19.65 4.52 -18.58
C SER A 617 19.37 5.92 -18.01
N ILE A 618 18.44 6.01 -17.05
CA ILE A 618 18.26 7.25 -16.28
C ILE A 618 19.57 7.68 -15.63
N ALA A 619 19.81 9.00 -15.57
CA ALA A 619 20.99 9.54 -14.90
C ALA A 619 20.84 9.48 -13.37
N GLY A 620 20.95 8.26 -12.81
CA GLY A 620 20.76 8.03 -11.39
C GLY A 620 20.75 6.55 -11.04
N PHE A 621 20.23 6.26 -9.86
CA PHE A 621 20.10 4.90 -9.34
C PHE A 621 18.88 4.78 -8.44
N TYR A 622 18.42 3.56 -8.26
CA TYR A 622 17.34 3.21 -7.34
C TYR A 622 17.89 2.80 -5.99
N ARG A 623 17.18 3.19 -4.94
CA ARG A 623 17.38 2.76 -3.55
C ARG A 623 16.10 2.08 -3.10
N ALA A 624 16.18 0.92 -2.49
CA ALA A 624 15.02 0.18 -2.06
C ALA A 624 15.12 -0.31 -0.62
N GLY A 625 13.98 -0.31 0.05
CA GLY A 625 13.79 -0.88 1.38
C GLY A 625 12.68 -1.92 1.38
N SER A 626 12.87 -2.98 2.17
CA SER A 626 11.90 -4.04 2.36
C SER A 626 11.78 -4.41 3.84
N ASP A 627 10.56 -4.62 4.29
CA ASP A 627 10.21 -4.76 5.71
C ASP A 627 10.72 -6.06 6.33
N HIS A 628 11.41 -5.94 7.44
CA HIS A 628 11.90 -7.08 8.24
C HIS A 628 10.78 -7.87 8.94
N ARG A 629 9.55 -7.32 9.02
CA ARG A 629 8.38 -7.97 9.61
C ARG A 629 7.77 -9.04 8.71
N LYS A 630 8.26 -9.16 7.48
CA LYS A 630 7.91 -10.16 6.47
C LYS A 630 9.20 -10.83 5.96
N ASP A 631 9.08 -11.86 5.14
CA ASP A 631 10.24 -12.46 4.43
C ASP A 631 10.82 -11.53 3.35
N GLY A 632 10.53 -10.25 3.44
CA GLY A 632 10.69 -9.27 2.42
C GLY A 632 12.11 -9.15 1.86
N GLN A 633 12.19 -8.98 0.55
CA GLN A 633 13.41 -8.70 -0.19
C GLN A 633 13.26 -7.45 -1.06
N ALA A 634 14.33 -6.68 -1.18
CA ALA A 634 14.58 -5.78 -2.29
C ALA A 634 15.78 -6.32 -3.07
N ALA A 635 15.72 -6.30 -4.40
CA ALA A 635 16.80 -6.72 -5.28
C ALA A 635 16.84 -5.86 -6.55
N GLY A 636 18.05 -5.60 -7.06
CA GLY A 636 18.27 -4.80 -8.26
C GLY A 636 19.55 -5.20 -8.99
N PHE A 637 19.81 -4.58 -10.16
CA PHE A 637 21.00 -4.86 -10.98
C PHE A 637 21.48 -3.62 -11.75
#